data_8a808a3e103113965585eaee2f9adf8d
#
_entry.id   8a808a3e103113965585eaee2f9adf8d
#
_cell.length_a   1.000
_cell.length_b   1.000
_cell.length_c   1.000
_cell.angle_alpha   90.00
_cell.angle_beta   90.00
_cell.angle_gamma   90.00
#
_symmetry.space_group_name_H-M   'P 1'
#
loop_
_entity.id
_entity.type
_entity.pdbx_description
1 polymer ?
#
loop_
_entity_poly.entity_id
_entity_poly.type
_entity_poly.pdbx_seq_one_letter_code
_entity_poly.pdbx_strand_id
1 'polypeptide(L)'
;MNGRMSLLQEPDLGTPAVDVDLCGGVSPPLTLHIDGIKVAVPPGTSVMRAAALAGVAIPKLCATDCLQAVGACRLCLVEIEGRKGYPASCTTPAEAGMQVRARSPRLTELRRNVMELTLSDHPLDCLTCAANGDCELQDMAAAVGLREVRYGLSGAHHLADPRDDSNPYFGFDPAKCIVCFRCVRACEDQQGSFALTVTGRGFASRIAAGAGGAFMDSECVSCGACVKACPTATLIERTVVDAGRAERAIATTCAYCGVGCGFLAEVNGPPDTPTIVRMTPLKQGAANRGHACVKGRFAWGYATHKDRVIRPMIRARITDPWREVSWDEALRHAAGEFRRIQARHGRDAVGAIVSSRCTNEEDYLVQKLVRAAFGNNNVDTCARVCHSPTGYGLGQTLGTSAGTQTFSSVDQADVIVVIGANPGEAHPVFASRLKRRVRAGARLIVIDPRAIDLVDSPHVRADVHLQLRPGTNVAVLTALAHVIVTEDLVDEAFVAERCERPSFADWRNFVARPENSPEALETATGVPAARVRAAARLYATAGNAAIYYGLGVTEHAQGSTAVIAIANLAMVTGNLGREGVGVNPLRGQNNVQGSCDMGSFPHELPGYRHVSDAATRAAFERAWGVALLPTPGLRIPNMFDAALDGSFLGLYCQGEDPAQSDPDTRHVQAALAAMECVVVQDLFLNETARFAHVFLPGSSFLEKDGTFTNAERRISRVRQVMAPL
;
A
#
# COMPACT_ATOMS: atom_id res chain seq x y z
N MET A 1 6.93 -1.51 37.87
CA MET A 1 7.07 -2.17 36.55
C MET A 1 5.77 -1.97 35.77
N ASN A 2 5.67 -1.36 34.65
CA ASN A 2 4.52 -1.58 33.73
C ASN A 2 4.02 -0.39 32.94
N GLY A 3 4.69 0.78 33.03
CA GLY A 3 4.25 1.93 32.21
C GLY A 3 4.79 1.98 30.77
N ARG A 4 5.79 1.15 30.41
CA ARG A 4 6.47 1.24 29.10
C ARG A 4 5.92 0.31 28.01
N MET A 5 5.26 -0.79 28.36
CA MET A 5 4.72 -1.74 27.37
C MET A 5 3.47 -1.21 26.65
N SER A 6 2.64 -0.40 27.33
CA SER A 6 1.40 0.11 26.74
C SER A 6 1.59 1.14 25.63
N LEU A 7 2.79 1.73 25.49
CA LEU A 7 3.11 2.73 24.47
C LEU A 7 3.47 2.11 23.10
N LEU A 8 3.84 0.83 23.07
CA LEU A 8 4.26 0.14 21.84
C LEU A 8 3.15 -0.67 21.17
N GLN A 9 2.07 -0.99 21.88
CA GLN A 9 0.97 -1.78 21.35
C GLN A 9 -0.33 -0.96 21.30
N GLU A 10 -0.93 -0.91 20.11
CA GLU A 10 -2.28 -0.36 19.95
C GLU A 10 -3.28 -1.24 20.75
N PRO A 11 -4.31 -0.66 21.41
CA PRO A 11 -5.28 -1.40 22.18
C PRO A 11 -5.97 -2.49 21.34
N ASP A 12 -6.04 -3.72 21.86
CA ASP A 12 -6.77 -4.82 21.25
C ASP A 12 -8.11 -5.02 21.96
N LEU A 13 -9.19 -4.64 21.29
CA LEU A 13 -10.57 -4.72 21.80
C LEU A 13 -11.18 -6.11 21.66
N GLY A 14 -10.39 -7.11 21.28
CA GLY A 14 -10.75 -8.54 21.35
C GLY A 14 -11.50 -9.09 20.14
N THR A 15 -12.30 -8.32 19.47
CA THR A 15 -12.98 -8.68 18.22
C THR A 15 -13.09 -7.47 17.29
N PRO A 16 -13.24 -7.64 15.97
CA PRO A 16 -13.41 -6.53 15.04
C PRO A 16 -14.57 -5.60 15.41
N ALA A 17 -14.45 -4.33 15.03
CA ALA A 17 -15.59 -3.42 15.07
C ALA A 17 -16.67 -3.91 14.11
N VAL A 18 -17.94 -3.68 14.47
CA VAL A 18 -19.03 -3.81 13.50
C VAL A 18 -18.96 -2.62 12.57
N ASP A 19 -18.89 -2.87 11.28
CA ASP A 19 -18.92 -1.83 10.27
C ASP A 19 -20.39 -1.38 10.11
N VAL A 20 -20.73 -0.23 10.73
CA VAL A 20 -22.11 0.27 10.79
C VAL A 20 -22.56 0.76 9.41
N ASP A 21 -21.59 1.14 8.54
CA ASP A 21 -21.86 1.64 7.20
C ASP A 21 -22.24 0.52 6.21
N LEU A 22 -21.83 -0.73 6.50
CA LEU A 22 -22.20 -1.90 5.69
C LEU A 22 -23.61 -2.43 5.97
N CYS A 23 -24.24 -2.02 7.06
CA CYS A 23 -25.56 -2.56 7.49
C CYS A 23 -26.77 -1.75 7.00
N GLY A 24 -26.58 -0.74 6.16
CA GLY A 24 -27.67 -0.02 5.46
C GLY A 24 -28.67 0.75 6.35
N GLY A 25 -28.32 1.08 7.58
CA GLY A 25 -29.13 1.88 8.48
C GLY A 25 -28.54 1.99 9.87
N VAL A 26 -28.60 3.16 10.47
CA VAL A 26 -28.20 3.39 11.86
C VAL A 26 -29.24 2.74 12.79
N SER A 27 -29.06 1.46 13.08
CA SER A 27 -29.84 0.82 14.16
C SER A 27 -29.45 1.45 15.50
N PRO A 28 -30.38 1.73 16.38
CA PRO A 28 -30.09 2.32 17.69
C PRO A 28 -29.11 1.42 18.47
N PRO A 29 -28.17 1.99 19.23
CA PRO A 29 -27.21 1.19 19.99
C PRO A 29 -27.91 0.34 21.04
N LEU A 30 -27.42 -0.88 21.21
CA LEU A 30 -27.85 -1.80 22.28
C LEU A 30 -27.23 -1.39 23.60
N THR A 31 -28.00 -1.42 24.66
CA THR A 31 -27.49 -1.21 26.03
C THR A 31 -27.46 -2.54 26.78
N LEU A 32 -26.32 -2.86 27.41
CA LEU A 32 -26.12 -4.03 28.26
C LEU A 32 -25.29 -3.65 29.50
N HIS A 33 -25.18 -4.56 30.44
CA HIS A 33 -24.36 -4.37 31.66
C HIS A 33 -23.29 -5.44 31.73
N ILE A 34 -22.06 -5.04 32.05
CA ILE A 34 -20.91 -5.93 32.23
C ILE A 34 -20.27 -5.65 33.58
N ASP A 35 -20.28 -6.61 34.48
CA ASP A 35 -19.91 -6.45 35.90
C ASP A 35 -20.57 -5.20 36.55
N GLY A 36 -21.85 -4.95 36.20
CA GLY A 36 -22.62 -3.79 36.66
C GLY A 36 -22.37 -2.49 35.91
N ILE A 37 -21.39 -2.42 35.01
CA ILE A 37 -21.10 -1.24 34.19
C ILE A 37 -22.01 -1.21 32.96
N LYS A 38 -22.76 -0.12 32.81
CA LYS A 38 -23.64 0.10 31.65
C LYS A 38 -22.78 0.48 30.43
N VAL A 39 -22.99 -0.20 29.32
CA VAL A 39 -22.32 0.10 28.04
C VAL A 39 -23.32 0.06 26.89
N ALA A 40 -23.16 0.98 25.93
CA ALA A 40 -23.97 1.01 24.70
C ALA A 40 -23.06 0.69 23.50
N VAL A 41 -23.50 -0.24 22.66
CA VAL A 41 -22.70 -0.72 21.51
C VAL A 41 -23.63 -0.93 20.29
N PRO A 42 -23.11 -0.83 19.06
CA PRO A 42 -23.84 -1.20 17.86
C PRO A 42 -24.35 -2.66 17.90
N PRO A 43 -25.50 -2.98 17.28
CA PRO A 43 -25.94 -4.35 17.07
C PRO A 43 -24.85 -5.17 16.35
N GLY A 44 -24.72 -6.46 16.69
CA GLY A 44 -23.68 -7.35 16.16
C GLY A 44 -22.33 -7.27 16.89
N THR A 45 -22.14 -6.30 17.80
CA THR A 45 -20.94 -6.23 18.65
C THR A 45 -20.87 -7.45 19.56
N SER A 46 -19.69 -8.09 19.70
CA SER A 46 -19.50 -9.18 20.63
C SER A 46 -19.49 -8.71 22.10
N VAL A 47 -19.87 -9.59 23.02
CA VAL A 47 -19.75 -9.35 24.47
C VAL A 47 -18.31 -9.00 24.86
N MET A 48 -17.30 -9.62 24.23
CA MET A 48 -15.88 -9.29 24.48
C MET A 48 -15.55 -7.85 24.14
N ARG A 49 -15.96 -7.37 22.97
CA ARG A 49 -15.70 -5.98 22.55
C ARG A 49 -16.47 -4.99 23.42
N ALA A 50 -17.73 -5.31 23.75
CA ALA A 50 -18.52 -4.52 24.68
C ALA A 50 -17.83 -4.40 26.07
N ALA A 51 -17.26 -5.51 26.56
CA ALA A 51 -16.49 -5.50 27.80
C ALA A 51 -15.26 -4.61 27.72
N ALA A 52 -14.48 -4.71 26.65
CA ALA A 52 -13.31 -3.87 26.43
C ALA A 52 -13.67 -2.37 26.38
N LEU A 53 -14.78 -2.01 25.73
CA LEU A 53 -15.32 -0.64 25.68
C LEU A 53 -15.81 -0.16 27.07
N ALA A 54 -16.27 -1.07 27.92
CA ALA A 54 -16.61 -0.78 29.31
C ALA A 54 -15.40 -0.74 30.26
N GLY A 55 -14.18 -0.93 29.74
CA GLY A 55 -12.95 -1.00 30.56
C GLY A 55 -12.76 -2.30 31.31
N VAL A 56 -13.52 -3.36 30.95
CA VAL A 56 -13.45 -4.69 31.58
C VAL A 56 -12.62 -5.62 30.70
N ALA A 57 -11.43 -5.99 31.19
CA ALA A 57 -10.56 -6.94 30.50
C ALA A 57 -11.04 -8.39 30.68
N ILE A 58 -11.22 -9.11 29.58
CA ILE A 58 -11.50 -10.54 29.54
C ILE A 58 -10.29 -11.27 28.93
N PRO A 59 -9.71 -12.28 29.61
CA PRO A 59 -8.57 -13.02 29.08
C PRO A 59 -8.90 -13.71 27.74
N LYS A 60 -7.94 -13.68 26.79
CA LYS A 60 -8.12 -14.23 25.44
C LYS A 60 -6.80 -14.66 24.82
N LEU A 61 -6.82 -15.62 23.89
CA LEU A 61 -5.66 -16.03 23.09
C LEU A 61 -6.01 -16.12 21.60
N CYS A 62 -7.16 -16.73 21.26
CA CYS A 62 -7.53 -16.91 19.86
C CYS A 62 -8.24 -15.68 19.24
N ALA A 63 -8.74 -14.76 20.04
CA ALA A 63 -9.44 -13.57 19.57
C ALA A 63 -8.52 -12.35 19.49
N THR A 64 -8.76 -11.50 18.49
CA THR A 64 -8.13 -10.19 18.28
C THR A 64 -9.08 -9.33 17.47
N ASP A 65 -8.99 -8.01 17.59
CA ASP A 65 -9.88 -7.09 16.88
C ASP A 65 -9.52 -6.89 15.39
N CYS A 66 -8.49 -7.61 14.90
CA CYS A 66 -8.14 -7.64 13.48
C CYS A 66 -8.68 -8.87 12.73
N LEU A 67 -9.24 -9.86 13.41
CA LEU A 67 -9.68 -11.14 12.84
C LEU A 67 -11.03 -11.58 13.40
N GLN A 68 -11.86 -12.18 12.58
CA GLN A 68 -13.13 -12.76 13.02
C GLN A 68 -12.89 -13.81 14.12
N ALA A 69 -13.68 -13.76 15.18
CA ALA A 69 -13.51 -14.66 16.32
C ALA A 69 -14.05 -16.07 16.02
N VAL A 70 -13.35 -17.10 16.48
CA VAL A 70 -13.76 -18.52 16.32
C VAL A 70 -14.00 -19.26 17.63
N GLY A 71 -13.67 -18.65 18.79
CA GLY A 71 -13.91 -19.23 20.10
C GLY A 71 -13.08 -20.48 20.43
N ALA A 72 -11.92 -20.69 19.77
CA ALA A 72 -11.13 -21.92 19.87
C ALA A 72 -10.49 -22.12 21.25
N CYS A 73 -9.87 -21.07 21.82
CA CYS A 73 -9.08 -21.20 23.06
C CYS A 73 -9.92 -21.36 24.34
N ARG A 74 -11.19 -21.05 24.32
CA ARG A 74 -12.13 -21.13 25.47
C ARG A 74 -11.69 -20.37 26.74
N LEU A 75 -10.76 -19.41 26.62
CA LEU A 75 -10.27 -18.64 27.77
C LEU A 75 -11.20 -17.48 28.15
N CYS A 76 -11.97 -16.97 27.17
CA CYS A 76 -12.83 -15.80 27.33
C CYS A 76 -14.24 -16.09 27.84
N LEU A 77 -14.40 -17.11 28.69
CA LEU A 77 -15.69 -17.53 29.26
C LEU A 77 -16.31 -16.40 30.11
N VAL A 78 -17.63 -16.26 30.04
CA VAL A 78 -18.42 -15.31 30.84
C VAL A 78 -19.67 -16.01 31.40
N GLU A 79 -20.30 -15.42 32.42
CA GLU A 79 -21.63 -15.77 32.90
C GLU A 79 -22.63 -14.78 32.34
N ILE A 80 -23.77 -15.24 31.86
CA ILE A 80 -24.85 -14.38 31.37
C ILE A 80 -26.11 -14.77 32.10
N GLU A 81 -26.78 -13.80 32.75
CA GLU A 81 -28.00 -14.05 33.49
C GLU A 81 -29.09 -14.68 32.59
N GLY A 82 -29.74 -15.72 33.08
CA GLY A 82 -30.73 -16.45 32.32
C GLY A 82 -30.18 -17.48 31.31
N ARG A 83 -28.88 -17.55 31.10
CA ARG A 83 -28.24 -18.54 30.20
C ARG A 83 -27.51 -19.62 30.97
N LYS A 84 -27.69 -20.88 30.54
CA LYS A 84 -26.96 -22.03 31.12
C LYS A 84 -25.53 -22.09 30.58
N GLY A 85 -24.58 -22.44 31.43
CA GLY A 85 -23.18 -22.65 31.05
C GLY A 85 -22.36 -21.35 30.98
N TYR A 86 -21.18 -21.43 30.33
CA TYR A 86 -20.19 -20.38 30.26
C TYR A 86 -19.86 -20.10 28.79
N PRO A 87 -20.62 -19.22 28.11
CA PRO A 87 -20.36 -18.91 26.71
C PRO A 87 -19.02 -18.16 26.52
N ALA A 88 -18.44 -18.32 25.34
CA ALA A 88 -17.24 -17.56 24.95
C ALA A 88 -17.63 -16.14 24.53
N SER A 89 -17.21 -15.13 25.25
CA SER A 89 -17.58 -13.74 25.00
C SER A 89 -17.17 -13.23 23.62
N CYS A 90 -16.12 -13.78 23.01
CA CYS A 90 -15.65 -13.36 21.69
C CYS A 90 -16.59 -13.76 20.54
N THR A 91 -17.40 -14.81 20.71
CA THR A 91 -18.36 -15.30 19.70
C THR A 91 -19.82 -15.13 20.13
N THR A 92 -20.08 -14.52 21.27
CA THR A 92 -21.43 -14.24 21.76
C THR A 92 -21.80 -12.80 21.39
N PRO A 93 -22.84 -12.57 20.55
CA PRO A 93 -23.34 -11.24 20.27
C PRO A 93 -23.92 -10.57 21.53
N ALA A 94 -23.73 -9.27 21.65
CA ALA A 94 -24.40 -8.47 22.68
C ALA A 94 -25.88 -8.33 22.36
N GLU A 95 -26.73 -8.36 23.39
CA GLU A 95 -28.18 -8.19 23.30
C GLU A 95 -28.65 -7.09 24.26
N ALA A 96 -29.77 -6.44 23.93
CA ALA A 96 -30.33 -5.39 24.77
C ALA A 96 -30.74 -5.96 26.15
N GLY A 97 -30.37 -5.23 27.21
CA GLY A 97 -30.66 -5.62 28.57
C GLY A 97 -29.80 -6.74 29.16
N MET A 98 -28.90 -7.35 28.37
CA MET A 98 -28.07 -8.47 28.83
C MET A 98 -27.25 -8.09 30.08
N GLN A 99 -27.24 -8.98 31.07
CA GLN A 99 -26.44 -8.86 32.29
C GLN A 99 -25.29 -9.87 32.22
N VAL A 100 -24.07 -9.38 32.09
CA VAL A 100 -22.88 -10.21 31.93
C VAL A 100 -21.97 -10.05 33.16
N ARG A 101 -21.53 -11.18 33.71
CA ARG A 101 -20.44 -11.21 34.69
C ARG A 101 -19.17 -11.72 34.01
N ALA A 102 -18.16 -10.86 33.95
CA ALA A 102 -16.84 -11.19 33.44
C ALA A 102 -15.90 -11.71 34.53
N ARG A 103 -16.26 -11.50 35.80
CA ARG A 103 -15.48 -11.89 36.99
C ARG A 103 -16.34 -12.65 37.98
N SER A 104 -15.94 -13.88 38.32
CA SER A 104 -16.46 -14.67 39.43
C SER A 104 -15.41 -15.69 39.87
N PRO A 105 -15.49 -16.26 41.11
CA PRO A 105 -14.59 -17.32 41.54
C PRO A 105 -14.60 -18.51 40.57
N ARG A 106 -15.79 -18.88 40.09
CA ARG A 106 -15.94 -19.98 39.14
C ARG A 106 -15.31 -19.72 37.77
N LEU A 107 -15.46 -18.51 37.24
CA LEU A 107 -14.79 -18.13 36.00
C LEU A 107 -13.26 -18.13 36.13
N THR A 108 -12.76 -17.70 37.29
CA THR A 108 -11.32 -17.72 37.59
C THR A 108 -10.79 -19.14 37.57
N GLU A 109 -11.49 -20.04 38.24
CA GLU A 109 -11.16 -21.49 38.28
C GLU A 109 -11.18 -22.10 36.87
N LEU A 110 -12.23 -21.89 36.10
CA LEU A 110 -12.38 -22.44 34.75
C LEU A 110 -11.29 -21.93 33.80
N ARG A 111 -11.01 -20.64 33.83
CA ARG A 111 -9.97 -20.01 32.99
C ARG A 111 -8.57 -20.52 33.37
N ARG A 112 -8.29 -20.69 34.67
CA ARG A 112 -7.04 -21.28 35.15
C ARG A 112 -6.87 -22.69 34.67
N ASN A 113 -7.92 -23.54 34.75
CA ASN A 113 -7.87 -24.91 34.27
C ASN A 113 -7.67 -24.99 32.75
N VAL A 114 -8.34 -24.13 31.95
CA VAL A 114 -8.11 -24.03 30.50
C VAL A 114 -6.68 -23.63 30.18
N MET A 115 -6.14 -22.64 30.90
CA MET A 115 -4.75 -22.18 30.71
C MET A 115 -3.75 -23.27 31.09
N GLU A 116 -4.00 -23.99 32.17
CA GLU A 116 -3.16 -25.10 32.62
C GLU A 116 -3.10 -26.22 31.59
N LEU A 117 -4.25 -26.60 30.99
CA LEU A 117 -4.27 -27.57 29.91
C LEU A 117 -3.51 -27.09 28.66
N THR A 118 -3.59 -25.80 28.34
CA THR A 118 -2.80 -25.22 27.23
C THR A 118 -1.30 -25.30 27.51
N LEU A 119 -0.88 -25.00 28.74
CA LEU A 119 0.53 -24.99 29.12
C LEU A 119 1.11 -26.41 29.33
N SER A 120 0.26 -27.42 29.61
CA SER A 120 0.72 -28.80 29.78
C SER A 120 1.31 -29.40 28.50
N ASP A 121 0.99 -28.81 27.33
CA ASP A 121 1.50 -29.20 26.01
C ASP A 121 2.32 -28.08 25.35
N HIS A 122 2.95 -27.24 26.13
CA HIS A 122 3.80 -26.16 25.65
C HIS A 122 5.16 -26.20 26.32
N PRO A 123 6.29 -26.05 25.58
CA PRO A 123 7.62 -25.98 26.18
C PRO A 123 7.70 -24.82 27.19
N LEU A 124 8.12 -25.11 28.42
CA LEU A 124 8.27 -24.10 29.48
C LEU A 124 9.69 -23.52 29.51
N ASP A 125 10.29 -23.30 28.35
CA ASP A 125 11.64 -22.77 28.15
C ASP A 125 11.68 -21.24 28.01
N CYS A 126 10.76 -20.55 28.67
CA CYS A 126 10.56 -19.10 28.55
C CYS A 126 11.85 -18.28 28.69
N LEU A 127 12.79 -18.69 29.55
CA LEU A 127 14.05 -17.97 29.78
C LEU A 127 14.96 -17.93 28.54
N THR A 128 14.85 -18.89 27.65
CA THR A 128 15.62 -18.98 26.40
C THR A 128 14.79 -18.69 25.17
N CYS A 129 13.48 -18.48 25.33
CA CYS A 129 12.55 -18.20 24.24
C CYS A 129 12.69 -16.76 23.75
N ALA A 130 12.84 -16.55 22.43
CA ALA A 130 12.97 -15.23 21.82
C ALA A 130 11.72 -14.31 22.04
N ALA A 131 10.55 -14.89 22.33
CA ALA A 131 9.34 -14.11 22.68
C ALA A 131 9.21 -13.81 24.18
N ASN A 132 10.23 -14.09 25.01
CA ASN A 132 10.15 -13.83 26.45
C ASN A 132 9.87 -12.36 26.74
N GLY A 133 8.78 -12.09 27.47
CA GLY A 133 8.32 -10.72 27.78
C GLY A 133 7.59 -9.98 26.63
N ASP A 134 7.38 -10.65 25.48
CA ASP A 134 6.52 -10.23 24.36
C ASP A 134 5.66 -11.43 23.89
N CYS A 135 5.01 -12.12 24.85
CA CYS A 135 4.27 -13.37 24.63
C CYS A 135 2.90 -13.30 25.31
N GLU A 136 1.83 -13.26 24.49
CA GLU A 136 0.46 -13.20 25.01
C GLU A 136 0.10 -14.43 25.87
N LEU A 137 0.73 -15.59 25.64
CA LEU A 137 0.52 -16.79 26.47
C LEU A 137 1.03 -16.58 27.89
N GLN A 138 2.22 -15.95 28.06
CA GLN A 138 2.76 -15.59 29.38
C GLN A 138 1.83 -14.58 30.08
N ASP A 139 1.39 -13.55 29.35
CA ASP A 139 0.51 -12.51 29.91
C ASP A 139 -0.81 -13.10 30.38
N MET A 140 -1.40 -14.02 29.60
CA MET A 140 -2.66 -14.66 29.98
C MET A 140 -2.50 -15.66 31.13
N ALA A 141 -1.39 -16.38 31.22
CA ALA A 141 -1.09 -17.22 32.39
C ALA A 141 -1.03 -16.37 33.67
N ALA A 142 -0.37 -15.21 33.60
CA ALA A 142 -0.34 -14.27 34.72
C ALA A 142 -1.73 -13.69 35.03
N ALA A 143 -2.50 -13.30 34.03
CA ALA A 143 -3.84 -12.71 34.17
C ALA A 143 -4.86 -13.65 34.86
N VAL A 144 -4.76 -14.97 34.60
CA VAL A 144 -5.62 -15.97 35.26
C VAL A 144 -5.05 -16.47 36.60
N GLY A 145 -3.89 -15.99 37.01
CA GLY A 145 -3.25 -16.34 38.29
C GLY A 145 -2.71 -17.77 38.32
N LEU A 146 -2.34 -18.34 37.16
CA LEU A 146 -1.72 -19.66 37.09
C LEU A 146 -0.25 -19.57 37.57
N ARG A 147 0.14 -20.40 38.55
CA ARG A 147 1.48 -20.48 39.11
C ARG A 147 2.14 -21.84 38.96
N GLU A 148 1.34 -22.86 38.87
CA GLU A 148 1.75 -24.26 38.79
C GLU A 148 0.94 -24.98 37.73
N VAL A 149 1.55 -25.97 37.06
CA VAL A 149 0.88 -26.88 36.14
C VAL A 149 0.87 -28.27 36.75
N ARG A 150 -0.30 -28.81 36.98
CA ARG A 150 -0.51 -30.13 37.65
C ARG A 150 -0.32 -31.32 36.74
N TYR A 151 -0.48 -31.09 35.41
CA TYR A 151 -0.49 -32.21 34.44
C TYR A 151 0.86 -32.32 33.77
N GLY A 152 1.29 -33.57 33.59
CA GLY A 152 2.40 -34.14 32.85
C GLY A 152 3.33 -33.21 32.11
N LEU A 153 4.17 -32.51 32.84
CA LEU A 153 5.18 -31.64 32.25
C LEU A 153 6.35 -32.47 31.76
N SER A 154 6.31 -32.85 30.48
CA SER A 154 7.52 -33.30 29.81
C SER A 154 8.43 -32.11 29.38
N GLY A 155 7.90 -30.88 29.46
CA GLY A 155 8.58 -29.69 28.95
C GLY A 155 8.68 -29.62 27.43
N ALA A 156 7.86 -30.41 26.73
CA ALA A 156 7.87 -30.52 25.28
C ALA A 156 6.44 -30.60 24.73
N HIS A 157 6.27 -30.17 23.51
CA HIS A 157 5.02 -30.37 22.75
C HIS A 157 4.88 -31.86 22.36
N HIS A 158 3.67 -32.42 22.40
CA HIS A 158 3.44 -33.84 22.10
C HIS A 158 3.68 -34.21 20.63
N LEU A 159 3.55 -33.25 19.71
CA LEU A 159 3.92 -33.42 18.31
C LEU A 159 5.39 -33.02 18.11
N ALA A 160 6.18 -33.94 17.58
CA ALA A 160 7.61 -33.72 17.33
C ALA A 160 7.84 -33.18 15.90
N ASP A 161 7.02 -32.25 15.45
CA ASP A 161 7.18 -31.65 14.12
C ASP A 161 8.46 -30.78 14.07
N PRO A 162 9.28 -30.88 12.99
CA PRO A 162 10.50 -30.09 12.86
C PRO A 162 10.20 -28.62 12.68
N ARG A 163 11.11 -27.78 13.16
CA ARG A 163 11.10 -26.35 12.89
C ARG A 163 11.32 -26.10 11.40
N ASP A 164 10.58 -25.16 10.83
CA ASP A 164 10.71 -24.71 9.43
C ASP A 164 11.31 -23.31 9.39
N ASP A 165 12.50 -23.22 8.83
CA ASP A 165 13.25 -21.99 8.59
C ASP A 165 13.39 -21.68 7.09
N SER A 166 12.54 -22.22 6.23
CA SER A 166 12.58 -22.00 4.78
C SER A 166 12.27 -20.55 4.40
N ASN A 167 11.42 -19.84 5.18
CA ASN A 167 11.12 -18.43 4.91
C ASN A 167 12.33 -17.56 5.34
N PRO A 168 12.81 -16.65 4.46
CA PRO A 168 14.00 -15.83 4.75
C PRO A 168 13.77 -14.79 5.86
N TYR A 169 12.53 -14.46 6.23
CA TYR A 169 12.21 -13.38 7.15
C TYR A 169 11.75 -13.84 8.53
N PHE A 170 11.17 -15.02 8.64
CA PHE A 170 10.66 -15.55 9.90
C PHE A 170 10.79 -17.07 9.98
N GLY A 171 10.86 -17.59 11.20
CA GLY A 171 10.82 -19.02 11.48
C GLY A 171 9.44 -19.48 11.91
N PHE A 172 9.12 -20.75 11.68
CA PHE A 172 7.94 -21.45 12.17
C PHE A 172 8.37 -22.62 13.07
N ASP A 173 8.06 -22.51 14.35
CA ASP A 173 8.35 -23.52 15.36
C ASP A 173 7.03 -24.18 15.85
N PRO A 174 6.64 -25.34 15.31
CA PRO A 174 5.42 -26.03 15.70
C PRO A 174 5.35 -26.38 17.18
N ALA A 175 6.50 -26.60 17.84
CA ALA A 175 6.54 -26.95 19.27
C ALA A 175 6.02 -25.80 20.18
N LYS A 176 6.01 -24.56 19.69
CA LYS A 176 5.47 -23.39 20.41
C LYS A 176 3.99 -23.12 20.09
N CYS A 177 3.36 -23.96 19.26
CA CYS A 177 2.01 -23.72 18.76
C CYS A 177 0.95 -24.12 19.79
N ILE A 178 -0.01 -23.22 20.05
CA ILE A 178 -1.18 -23.47 20.91
C ILE A 178 -2.47 -23.67 20.09
N VAL A 179 -2.37 -23.90 18.81
CA VAL A 179 -3.45 -24.19 17.86
C VAL A 179 -4.62 -23.17 17.98
N CYS A 180 -4.30 -21.89 18.11
CA CYS A 180 -5.30 -20.81 18.26
C CYS A 180 -5.92 -20.34 16.94
N PHE A 181 -5.43 -20.79 15.79
CA PHE A 181 -5.87 -20.48 14.42
C PHE A 181 -5.73 -19.01 14.01
N ARG A 182 -5.08 -18.14 14.78
CA ARG A 182 -4.91 -16.72 14.39
C ARG A 182 -4.10 -16.59 13.11
N CYS A 183 -3.05 -17.36 12.93
CA CYS A 183 -2.19 -17.33 11.74
C CYS A 183 -2.94 -17.81 10.47
N VAL A 184 -3.77 -18.83 10.57
CA VAL A 184 -4.60 -19.34 9.47
C VAL A 184 -5.57 -18.25 9.03
N ARG A 185 -6.33 -17.68 9.97
CA ARG A 185 -7.29 -16.59 9.68
C ARG A 185 -6.60 -15.33 9.16
N ALA A 186 -5.42 -14.97 9.68
CA ALA A 186 -4.68 -13.83 9.15
C ALA A 186 -4.24 -14.07 7.69
N CYS A 187 -3.86 -15.30 7.34
CA CYS A 187 -3.54 -15.68 5.98
C CYS A 187 -4.77 -15.65 5.06
N GLU A 188 -5.94 -16.05 5.57
CA GLU A 188 -7.22 -16.07 4.85
C GLU A 188 -7.86 -14.68 4.77
N ASP A 189 -8.12 -14.04 5.94
CA ASP A 189 -8.94 -12.82 6.03
C ASP A 189 -8.17 -11.57 5.57
N GLN A 190 -6.88 -11.45 5.96
CA GLN A 190 -6.08 -10.25 5.68
C GLN A 190 -5.37 -10.35 4.33
N GLN A 191 -4.61 -11.44 4.09
CA GLN A 191 -3.83 -11.59 2.87
C GLN A 191 -4.63 -12.21 1.72
N GLY A 192 -5.40 -13.26 2.00
CA GLY A 192 -6.15 -14.01 1.00
C GLY A 192 -5.28 -14.92 0.12
N SER A 193 -4.17 -15.45 0.63
CA SER A 193 -3.33 -16.43 -0.06
C SER A 193 -3.52 -17.87 0.42
N PHE A 194 -4.19 -18.08 1.57
CA PHE A 194 -4.53 -19.40 2.11
C PHE A 194 -3.33 -20.36 2.24
N ALA A 195 -2.14 -19.81 2.42
CA ALA A 195 -0.91 -20.58 2.55
C ALA A 195 -0.87 -21.44 3.82
N LEU A 196 -1.69 -21.13 4.84
CA LEU A 196 -1.76 -21.84 6.09
C LEU A 196 -3.11 -22.53 6.25
N THR A 197 -3.07 -23.74 6.76
CA THR A 197 -4.27 -24.54 7.05
C THR A 197 -4.13 -25.30 8.37
N VAL A 198 -5.21 -25.95 8.78
CA VAL A 198 -5.22 -26.89 9.92
C VAL A 198 -5.23 -28.29 9.39
N THR A 199 -4.31 -29.13 9.87
CA THR A 199 -4.27 -30.57 9.58
C THR A 199 -4.49 -31.38 10.84
N GLY A 200 -4.85 -32.65 10.68
CA GLY A 200 -5.20 -33.53 11.80
C GLY A 200 -6.57 -33.21 12.42
N ARG A 201 -6.88 -33.84 13.53
CA ARG A 201 -8.10 -33.64 14.32
C ARG A 201 -7.88 -33.96 15.79
N GLY A 202 -8.68 -33.35 16.66
CA GLY A 202 -8.56 -33.54 18.10
C GLY A 202 -7.20 -33.13 18.62
N PHE A 203 -6.57 -33.96 19.42
CA PHE A 203 -5.25 -33.71 19.98
C PHE A 203 -4.12 -33.72 18.94
N ALA A 204 -4.33 -34.34 17.77
CA ALA A 204 -3.38 -34.31 16.67
C ALA A 204 -3.54 -33.10 15.73
N SER A 205 -4.37 -32.12 16.07
CA SER A 205 -4.54 -30.89 15.27
C SER A 205 -3.26 -30.05 15.29
N ARG A 206 -2.82 -29.60 14.11
CA ARG A 206 -1.66 -28.71 13.95
C ARG A 206 -1.82 -27.76 12.79
N ILE A 207 -1.04 -26.72 12.79
CA ILE A 207 -0.96 -25.76 11.67
C ILE A 207 0.07 -26.29 10.67
N ALA A 208 -0.28 -26.25 9.39
CA ALA A 208 0.60 -26.63 8.29
C ALA A 208 0.61 -25.58 7.18
N ALA A 209 1.75 -25.46 6.50
CA ALA A 209 1.87 -24.69 5.28
C ALA A 209 1.53 -25.56 4.06
N GLY A 210 0.71 -25.03 3.14
CA GLY A 210 0.30 -25.74 1.94
C GLY A 210 -0.26 -27.15 2.23
N ALA A 211 0.30 -28.14 1.57
CA ALA A 211 -0.04 -29.57 1.77
C ALA A 211 0.75 -30.22 2.92
N GLY A 212 1.41 -29.49 3.78
CA GLY A 212 2.25 -29.98 4.88
C GLY A 212 3.75 -30.00 4.55
N GLY A 213 4.17 -29.26 3.52
CA GLY A 213 5.58 -29.01 3.17
C GLY A 213 6.17 -27.78 3.86
N ALA A 214 7.28 -27.29 3.33
CA ALA A 214 7.91 -26.07 3.81
C ALA A 214 7.07 -24.80 3.51
N PHE A 215 7.27 -23.76 4.29
CA PHE A 215 6.55 -22.48 4.09
C PHE A 215 6.74 -21.93 2.67
N MET A 216 7.94 -21.97 2.14
CA MET A 216 8.25 -21.47 0.81
C MET A 216 7.76 -22.35 -0.35
N ASP A 217 7.33 -23.57 -0.07
CA ASP A 217 6.69 -24.47 -1.06
C ASP A 217 5.17 -24.26 -1.13
N SER A 218 4.63 -23.32 -0.34
CA SER A 218 3.21 -22.97 -0.29
C SER A 218 2.91 -21.65 -1.03
N GLU A 219 1.62 -21.25 -1.09
CA GLU A 219 1.17 -19.96 -1.62
C GLU A 219 1.58 -18.75 -0.74
N CYS A 220 2.64 -18.90 0.08
CA CYS A 220 3.09 -17.85 0.99
C CYS A 220 3.77 -16.71 0.23
N VAL A 221 3.23 -15.49 0.39
CA VAL A 221 3.80 -14.25 -0.16
C VAL A 221 4.64 -13.46 0.85
N SER A 222 5.04 -14.08 1.96
CA SER A 222 5.88 -13.49 3.01
C SER A 222 5.34 -12.14 3.57
N CYS A 223 4.04 -11.95 3.63
CA CYS A 223 3.44 -10.68 4.09
C CYS A 223 3.57 -10.44 5.61
N GLY A 224 3.88 -11.48 6.39
CA GLY A 224 4.03 -11.41 7.86
C GLY A 224 2.73 -11.23 8.65
N ALA A 225 1.55 -11.33 8.04
CA ALA A 225 0.28 -11.21 8.76
C ALA A 225 0.11 -12.30 9.82
N CYS A 226 0.50 -13.54 9.51
CA CYS A 226 0.51 -14.67 10.43
C CYS A 226 1.49 -14.47 11.60
N VAL A 227 2.66 -13.88 11.33
CA VAL A 227 3.68 -13.56 12.35
C VAL A 227 3.13 -12.52 13.33
N LYS A 228 2.56 -11.41 12.83
CA LYS A 228 1.92 -10.39 13.68
C LYS A 228 0.77 -10.96 14.50
N ALA A 229 0.02 -11.90 13.94
CA ALA A 229 -1.14 -12.49 14.62
C ALA A 229 -0.78 -13.57 15.65
N CYS A 230 0.42 -14.13 15.61
CA CYS A 230 0.82 -15.22 16.49
C CYS A 230 0.98 -14.74 17.95
N PRO A 231 0.31 -15.39 18.94
CA PRO A 231 0.40 -14.99 20.34
C PRO A 231 1.60 -15.60 21.08
N THR A 232 2.39 -16.43 20.41
CA THR A 232 3.55 -17.15 20.97
C THR A 232 4.75 -17.04 20.02
N ALA A 233 5.85 -17.74 20.33
CA ALA A 233 7.02 -17.81 19.46
C ALA A 233 6.91 -18.83 18.31
N THR A 234 5.71 -19.34 17.99
CA THR A 234 5.51 -20.27 16.87
C THR A 234 5.93 -19.62 15.54
N LEU A 235 5.53 -18.37 15.32
CA LEU A 235 5.92 -17.57 14.17
C LEU A 235 6.62 -16.32 14.68
N ILE A 236 7.90 -16.21 14.42
CA ILE A 236 8.73 -15.12 14.92
C ILE A 236 9.68 -14.59 13.84
N GLU A 237 9.82 -13.26 13.74
CA GLU A 237 10.75 -12.64 12.80
C GLU A 237 12.20 -12.92 13.19
N ARG A 238 13.07 -13.20 12.22
CA ARG A 238 14.49 -13.42 12.47
C ARG A 238 15.17 -12.23 13.12
N THR A 239 14.81 -11.02 12.69
CA THR A 239 15.33 -9.77 13.28
C THR A 239 14.96 -9.59 14.76
N VAL A 240 13.81 -10.12 15.19
CA VAL A 240 13.43 -10.14 16.62
C VAL A 240 14.26 -11.16 17.39
N VAL A 241 14.60 -12.31 16.78
CA VAL A 241 15.51 -13.30 17.40
C VAL A 241 16.87 -12.70 17.60
N ASP A 242 17.39 -11.94 16.64
CA ASP A 242 18.74 -11.37 16.65
C ASP A 242 18.85 -10.13 17.54
N ALA A 243 17.89 -9.19 17.45
CA ALA A 243 17.94 -7.90 18.12
C ALA A 243 17.15 -7.85 19.45
N GLY A 244 16.39 -8.90 19.77
CA GLY A 244 15.54 -8.95 20.94
C GLY A 244 14.30 -8.05 20.87
N ARG A 245 13.74 -7.75 22.04
CA ARG A 245 12.52 -6.96 22.15
C ARG A 245 12.79 -5.47 21.94
N ALA A 246 11.90 -4.81 21.18
CA ALA A 246 11.98 -3.37 20.97
C ALA A 246 11.71 -2.55 22.26
N GLU A 247 12.44 -1.44 22.41
CA GLU A 247 12.30 -0.51 23.53
C GLU A 247 11.34 0.63 23.22
N ARG A 248 11.22 1.03 21.97
CA ARG A 248 10.37 2.14 21.51
C ARG A 248 9.86 1.90 20.09
N ALA A 249 8.83 2.64 19.71
CA ALA A 249 8.25 2.60 18.38
C ALA A 249 7.98 4.01 17.85
N ILE A 250 8.20 4.20 16.54
CA ILE A 250 7.99 5.47 15.84
C ILE A 250 7.05 5.19 14.67
N ALA A 251 5.92 5.92 14.62
CA ALA A 251 4.98 5.80 13.53
C ALA A 251 5.52 6.52 12.28
N THR A 252 5.57 5.82 11.15
CA THR A 252 6.04 6.37 9.87
C THR A 252 5.24 5.77 8.70
N THR A 253 5.53 6.20 7.48
CA THR A 253 4.84 5.75 6.26
C THR A 253 5.81 5.00 5.35
N CYS A 254 5.35 3.89 4.79
CA CYS A 254 6.09 3.06 3.85
C CYS A 254 6.46 3.82 2.57
N ALA A 255 7.71 3.66 2.12
CA ALA A 255 8.24 4.32 0.91
C ALA A 255 8.20 3.46 -0.36
N TYR A 256 7.41 2.34 -0.39
CA TYR A 256 7.48 1.42 -1.52
C TYR A 256 6.45 1.68 -2.63
N CYS A 257 5.17 1.76 -2.31
CA CYS A 257 4.16 1.89 -3.35
C CYS A 257 3.04 2.87 -2.99
N GLY A 258 2.21 3.18 -3.99
CA GLY A 258 1.11 4.13 -3.89
C GLY A 258 -0.01 3.78 -2.91
N VAL A 259 0.05 2.65 -2.21
CA VAL A 259 -0.88 2.36 -1.10
C VAL A 259 -0.61 3.28 0.09
N GLY A 260 0.65 3.60 0.39
CA GLY A 260 0.99 4.50 1.50
C GLY A 260 0.69 3.90 2.88
N CYS A 261 1.09 2.65 3.10
CA CYS A 261 0.86 1.93 4.36
C CYS A 261 1.55 2.61 5.55
N GLY A 262 0.82 2.77 6.66
CA GLY A 262 1.39 3.21 7.93
C GLY A 262 2.06 2.06 8.68
N PHE A 263 3.22 2.35 9.31
CA PHE A 263 4.00 1.41 10.10
C PHE A 263 4.44 2.00 11.43
N LEU A 264 4.65 1.12 12.40
CA LEU A 264 5.46 1.38 13.58
C LEU A 264 6.85 0.80 13.33
N ALA A 265 7.86 1.64 13.25
CA ALA A 265 9.26 1.22 13.29
C ALA A 265 9.62 0.96 14.76
N GLU A 266 9.77 -0.29 15.13
CA GLU A 266 10.12 -0.74 16.45
C GLU A 266 11.65 -0.87 16.55
N VAL A 267 12.27 -0.17 17.53
CA VAL A 267 13.70 0.04 17.59
C VAL A 267 14.28 -0.14 18.99
N ASN A 268 15.58 -0.46 19.04
CA ASN A 268 16.41 -0.52 20.24
C ASN A 268 17.58 0.47 20.14
N GLY A 269 18.20 0.76 21.27
CA GLY A 269 19.44 1.52 21.36
C GLY A 269 19.27 3.05 21.24
N PRO A 270 20.37 3.79 21.02
CA PRO A 270 20.37 5.25 21.05
C PRO A 270 19.41 5.86 20.00
N PRO A 271 18.82 7.03 20.29
CA PRO A 271 17.92 7.70 19.34
C PRO A 271 18.53 7.99 17.97
N ASP A 272 19.81 8.37 17.94
CA ASP A 272 20.48 8.76 16.70
C ASP A 272 20.94 7.56 15.86
N THR A 273 21.27 6.44 16.50
CA THR A 273 21.75 5.21 15.84
C THR A 273 20.99 3.99 16.32
N PRO A 274 19.68 3.94 16.16
CA PRO A 274 18.89 2.81 16.62
C PRO A 274 19.09 1.58 15.74
N THR A 275 18.95 0.41 16.37
CA THR A 275 18.77 -0.85 15.65
C THR A 275 17.28 -1.05 15.39
N ILE A 276 16.88 -1.20 14.13
CA ILE A 276 15.51 -1.52 13.78
C ILE A 276 15.28 -3.01 14.06
N VAL A 277 14.33 -3.28 14.94
CA VAL A 277 13.95 -4.65 15.31
C VAL A 277 12.94 -5.19 14.33
N ARG A 278 11.89 -4.44 14.04
CA ARG A 278 10.85 -4.83 13.07
C ARG A 278 10.02 -3.63 12.60
N MET A 279 9.32 -3.81 11.48
CA MET A 279 8.33 -2.88 10.96
C MET A 279 6.93 -3.48 11.15
N THR A 280 6.17 -2.99 12.13
CA THR A 280 4.81 -3.48 12.42
C THR A 280 3.77 -2.61 11.73
N PRO A 281 2.84 -3.18 10.92
CA PRO A 281 1.82 -2.38 10.25
C PRO A 281 0.89 -1.71 11.27
N LEU A 282 0.68 -0.41 11.09
CA LEU A 282 -0.15 0.42 11.95
C LEU A 282 -1.60 -0.02 11.83
N LYS A 283 -2.21 -0.46 12.93
CA LYS A 283 -3.57 -1.00 12.97
C LYS A 283 -4.62 0.02 12.55
N GLN A 284 -4.43 1.27 12.97
CA GLN A 284 -5.30 2.40 12.60
C GLN A 284 -4.83 3.12 11.33
N GLY A 285 -3.85 2.56 10.60
CA GLY A 285 -3.42 3.11 9.33
C GLY A 285 -4.56 3.14 8.33
N ALA A 286 -4.96 4.33 7.88
CA ALA A 286 -6.16 4.50 7.06
C ALA A 286 -6.10 3.70 5.75
N ALA A 287 -4.92 3.61 5.12
CA ALA A 287 -4.74 2.90 3.87
C ALA A 287 -4.62 1.37 4.05
N ASN A 288 -4.01 0.90 5.15
CA ASN A 288 -3.63 -0.51 5.32
C ASN A 288 -4.31 -1.24 6.49
N ARG A 289 -4.93 -0.53 7.44
CA ARG A 289 -5.71 -1.11 8.56
C ARG A 289 -5.05 -2.34 9.21
N GLY A 290 -3.75 -2.20 9.56
CA GLY A 290 -2.99 -3.27 10.22
C GLY A 290 -2.47 -4.38 9.31
N HIS A 291 -2.65 -4.30 7.99
CA HIS A 291 -2.06 -5.20 7.02
C HIS A 291 -0.77 -4.65 6.40
N ALA A 292 0.08 -5.52 5.88
CA ALA A 292 1.33 -5.18 5.20
C ALA A 292 1.64 -6.19 4.09
N CYS A 293 2.55 -5.83 3.20
CA CYS A 293 3.20 -6.76 2.28
C CYS A 293 4.66 -6.97 2.68
N VAL A 294 5.31 -7.94 2.03
CA VAL A 294 6.73 -8.27 2.24
C VAL A 294 7.64 -7.04 2.16
N LYS A 295 7.40 -6.14 1.20
CA LYS A 295 8.25 -4.95 0.98
C LYS A 295 8.29 -4.03 2.20
N GLY A 296 7.13 -3.53 2.64
CA GLY A 296 7.07 -2.61 3.78
C GLY A 296 7.47 -3.26 5.10
N ARG A 297 7.21 -4.58 5.23
CA ARG A 297 7.50 -5.30 6.48
C ARG A 297 8.96 -5.67 6.63
N PHE A 298 9.63 -6.12 5.57
CA PHE A 298 10.95 -6.75 5.69
C PHE A 298 12.05 -6.10 4.84
N ALA A 299 11.71 -5.31 3.82
CA ALA A 299 12.70 -4.80 2.87
C ALA A 299 13.27 -3.42 3.24
N TRP A 300 13.33 -3.05 4.51
CA TRP A 300 13.86 -1.77 5.00
C TRP A 300 15.40 -1.78 5.16
N GLY A 301 16.05 -2.93 5.06
CA GLY A 301 17.49 -3.08 5.32
C GLY A 301 18.40 -2.26 4.39
N TYR A 302 17.88 -1.79 3.24
CA TYR A 302 18.64 -0.89 2.37
C TYR A 302 19.01 0.42 3.05
N ALA A 303 18.24 0.87 4.04
CA ALA A 303 18.49 2.13 4.76
C ALA A 303 19.82 2.13 5.54
N THR A 304 20.29 0.96 5.97
CA THR A 304 21.53 0.77 6.71
C THR A 304 22.55 -0.13 5.98
N HIS A 305 22.36 -0.34 4.67
CA HIS A 305 23.22 -1.20 3.89
C HIS A 305 24.66 -0.64 3.80
N LYS A 306 25.67 -1.53 3.87
CA LYS A 306 27.10 -1.14 3.85
C LYS A 306 27.55 -0.39 2.58
N ASP A 307 26.85 -0.63 1.46
CA ASP A 307 27.19 -0.01 0.17
C ASP A 307 26.50 1.37 -0.02
N ARG A 308 25.81 1.89 1.01
CA ARG A 308 25.28 3.25 1.00
C ARG A 308 26.41 4.25 0.83
N VAL A 309 26.24 5.20 -0.09
CA VAL A 309 27.12 6.37 -0.17
C VAL A 309 26.75 7.33 0.95
N ILE A 310 27.72 7.67 1.81
CA ILE A 310 27.51 8.53 2.97
C ILE A 310 28.34 9.84 2.93
N ARG A 311 29.17 10.00 1.90
CA ARG A 311 29.96 11.22 1.68
C ARG A 311 29.80 11.70 0.25
N PRO A 312 29.72 13.02 0.03
CA PRO A 312 29.70 13.58 -1.33
C PRO A 312 30.96 13.21 -2.10
N MET A 313 30.82 13.00 -3.40
CA MET A 313 31.93 12.67 -4.30
C MET A 313 31.87 13.52 -5.55
N ILE A 314 33.06 13.87 -6.09
CA ILE A 314 33.19 14.59 -7.36
C ILE A 314 34.24 13.92 -8.26
N ARG A 315 34.12 14.16 -9.56
CA ARG A 315 35.12 13.83 -10.57
C ARG A 315 35.05 14.81 -11.73
N ALA A 316 36.18 15.04 -12.41
CA ALA A 316 36.24 16.01 -13.52
C ALA A 316 35.63 15.45 -14.81
N ARG A 317 35.81 14.16 -15.08
CA ARG A 317 35.25 13.44 -16.23
C ARG A 317 34.54 12.15 -15.76
N ILE A 318 33.57 11.72 -16.48
CA ILE A 318 32.81 10.46 -16.16
C ILE A 318 33.69 9.20 -16.16
N THR A 319 34.86 9.25 -16.76
CA THR A 319 35.87 8.18 -16.78
C THR A 319 36.84 8.23 -15.61
N ASP A 320 36.90 9.36 -14.90
CA ASP A 320 37.80 9.51 -13.76
C ASP A 320 37.27 8.81 -12.52
N PRO A 321 38.14 8.35 -11.59
CA PRO A 321 37.70 7.81 -10.33
C PRO A 321 36.99 8.85 -9.46
N TRP A 322 36.05 8.40 -8.64
CA TRP A 322 35.39 9.24 -7.65
C TRP A 322 36.37 9.70 -6.57
N ARG A 323 36.29 11.00 -6.18
CA ARG A 323 36.99 11.56 -5.04
C ARG A 323 35.98 12.05 -4.01
N GLU A 324 36.06 11.51 -2.80
CA GLU A 324 35.28 11.99 -1.67
C GLU A 324 35.69 13.42 -1.30
N VAL A 325 34.69 14.26 -0.98
CA VAL A 325 34.86 15.67 -0.63
C VAL A 325 33.89 16.08 0.48
N SER A 326 34.06 17.27 1.04
CA SER A 326 33.07 17.86 1.95
C SER A 326 31.80 18.28 1.21
N TRP A 327 30.71 18.43 1.93
CA TRP A 327 29.47 18.99 1.38
C TRP A 327 29.67 20.38 0.77
N ASP A 328 30.43 21.27 1.46
CA ASP A 328 30.72 22.62 0.96
C ASP A 328 31.52 22.61 -0.35
N GLU A 329 32.42 21.68 -0.52
CA GLU A 329 33.18 21.52 -1.76
C GLU A 329 32.30 21.00 -2.88
N ALA A 330 31.51 19.96 -2.62
CA ALA A 330 30.60 19.36 -3.61
C ALA A 330 29.53 20.36 -4.09
N LEU A 331 28.90 21.09 -3.16
CA LEU A 331 27.86 22.07 -3.47
C LEU A 331 28.44 23.27 -4.23
N ARG A 332 29.63 23.78 -3.84
CA ARG A 332 30.29 24.86 -4.58
C ARG A 332 30.69 24.42 -5.99
N HIS A 333 31.17 23.18 -6.15
CA HIS A 333 31.53 22.62 -7.44
C HIS A 333 30.28 22.51 -8.34
N ALA A 334 29.20 21.87 -7.87
CA ALA A 334 27.95 21.72 -8.62
C ALA A 334 27.36 23.09 -9.02
N ALA A 335 27.25 24.01 -8.07
CA ALA A 335 26.71 25.35 -8.34
C ALA A 335 27.62 26.15 -9.31
N GLY A 336 28.94 25.98 -9.21
CA GLY A 336 29.91 26.59 -10.14
C GLY A 336 29.73 26.09 -11.57
N GLU A 337 29.59 24.78 -11.73
CA GLU A 337 29.39 24.16 -13.04
C GLU A 337 28.05 24.57 -13.67
N PHE A 338 26.96 24.58 -12.95
CA PHE A 338 25.66 25.04 -13.47
C PHE A 338 25.71 26.50 -13.88
N ARG A 339 26.34 27.38 -13.09
CA ARG A 339 26.53 28.79 -13.47
C ARG A 339 27.41 28.94 -14.71
N ARG A 340 28.48 28.16 -14.83
CA ARG A 340 29.37 28.13 -15.99
C ARG A 340 28.62 27.75 -17.27
N ILE A 341 27.79 26.66 -17.17
CA ILE A 341 26.96 26.20 -18.28
C ILE A 341 25.95 27.28 -18.68
N GLN A 342 25.24 27.87 -17.71
CA GLN A 342 24.27 28.92 -17.99
C GLN A 342 24.91 30.18 -18.60
N ALA A 343 26.07 30.58 -18.12
CA ALA A 343 26.81 31.75 -18.67
C ALA A 343 27.25 31.53 -20.13
N ARG A 344 27.55 30.28 -20.51
CA ARG A 344 28.05 29.92 -21.84
C ARG A 344 26.91 29.57 -22.82
N HIS A 345 25.89 28.88 -22.37
CA HIS A 345 24.85 28.28 -23.23
C HIS A 345 23.45 28.86 -23.01
N GLY A 346 23.32 29.77 -22.05
CA GLY A 346 22.01 30.33 -21.70
C GLY A 346 21.35 29.63 -20.50
N ARG A 347 20.37 30.31 -19.93
CA ARG A 347 19.69 29.88 -18.70
C ARG A 347 18.96 28.55 -18.85
N ASP A 348 18.48 28.21 -20.04
CA ASP A 348 17.67 27.01 -20.32
C ASP A 348 18.54 25.76 -20.55
N ALA A 349 19.88 25.88 -20.54
CA ALA A 349 20.80 24.76 -20.70
C ALA A 349 20.94 23.86 -19.46
N VAL A 350 20.22 24.15 -18.38
CA VAL A 350 20.23 23.37 -17.15
C VAL A 350 18.81 23.06 -16.68
N GLY A 351 18.67 21.98 -15.90
CA GLY A 351 17.37 21.60 -15.35
C GLY A 351 17.48 20.49 -14.29
N ALA A 352 16.34 19.92 -13.90
CA ALA A 352 16.30 18.84 -12.91
C ALA A 352 15.25 17.78 -13.22
N ILE A 353 15.55 16.56 -12.75
CA ILE A 353 14.61 15.44 -12.66
C ILE A 353 14.43 15.11 -11.17
N VAL A 354 13.17 15.02 -10.72
CA VAL A 354 12.83 14.68 -9.34
C VAL A 354 12.08 13.35 -9.28
N SER A 355 12.21 12.68 -8.15
CA SER A 355 11.63 11.35 -7.95
C SER A 355 10.29 11.38 -7.25
N SER A 356 9.35 10.62 -7.77
CA SER A 356 8.13 10.26 -7.05
C SER A 356 8.36 9.32 -5.83
N ARG A 357 9.61 9.08 -5.45
CA ARG A 357 10.04 8.39 -4.21
C ARG A 357 10.40 9.37 -3.09
N CYS A 358 10.69 10.62 -3.46
CA CYS A 358 11.01 11.69 -2.54
C CYS A 358 9.76 12.20 -1.80
N THR A 359 9.94 12.96 -0.72
CA THR A 359 8.83 13.57 0.00
C THR A 359 8.25 14.76 -0.77
N ASN A 360 7.03 15.17 -0.42
CA ASN A 360 6.41 16.38 -0.99
C ASN A 360 7.32 17.61 -0.81
N GLU A 361 7.98 17.70 0.32
CA GLU A 361 8.86 18.80 0.67
C GLU A 361 10.12 18.81 -0.21
N GLU A 362 10.70 17.64 -0.49
CA GLU A 362 11.86 17.50 -1.38
C GLU A 362 11.48 17.86 -2.82
N ASP A 363 10.39 17.34 -3.33
CA ASP A 363 9.87 17.64 -4.68
C ASP A 363 9.57 19.15 -4.84
N TYR A 364 8.93 19.74 -3.82
CA TYR A 364 8.70 21.19 -3.79
C TYR A 364 10.00 22.01 -3.84
N LEU A 365 11.01 21.60 -3.08
CA LEU A 365 12.28 22.33 -3.03
C LEU A 365 13.05 22.29 -4.35
N VAL A 366 13.07 21.13 -5.02
CA VAL A 366 13.79 21.00 -6.31
C VAL A 366 13.08 21.79 -7.41
N GLN A 367 11.74 21.69 -7.52
CA GLN A 367 11.04 22.49 -8.52
C GLN A 367 11.19 24.00 -8.26
N LYS A 368 11.22 24.42 -6.99
CA LYS A 368 11.50 25.82 -6.63
C LYS A 368 12.94 26.22 -6.96
N LEU A 369 13.93 25.36 -6.73
CA LEU A 369 15.34 25.59 -7.10
C LEU A 369 15.45 25.89 -8.60
N VAL A 370 14.84 25.07 -9.44
CA VAL A 370 14.89 25.25 -10.90
C VAL A 370 14.24 26.57 -11.31
N ARG A 371 13.07 26.87 -10.80
CA ARG A 371 12.32 28.07 -11.20
C ARG A 371 12.91 29.36 -10.62
N ALA A 372 13.29 29.34 -9.35
CA ALA A 372 13.76 30.54 -8.66
C ALA A 372 15.27 30.79 -8.81
N ALA A 373 16.09 29.75 -8.82
CA ALA A 373 17.56 29.90 -8.88
C ALA A 373 18.13 29.64 -10.27
N PHE A 374 17.69 28.62 -11.01
CA PHE A 374 18.11 28.44 -12.41
C PHE A 374 17.36 29.40 -13.34
N GLY A 375 16.17 29.88 -12.94
CA GLY A 375 15.40 30.88 -13.68
C GLY A 375 14.71 30.34 -14.92
N ASN A 376 14.38 29.04 -14.94
CA ASN A 376 13.66 28.38 -16.03
C ASN A 376 12.61 27.39 -15.49
N ASN A 377 11.90 26.67 -16.37
CA ASN A 377 10.92 25.68 -16.02
C ASN A 377 11.32 24.25 -16.41
N ASN A 378 12.63 23.97 -16.61
CA ASN A 378 13.15 22.65 -16.97
C ASN A 378 13.23 21.73 -15.73
N VAL A 379 12.09 21.45 -15.13
CA VAL A 379 11.93 20.46 -14.07
C VAL A 379 10.84 19.49 -14.46
N ASP A 380 11.13 18.20 -14.37
CA ASP A 380 10.14 17.13 -14.61
C ASP A 380 10.34 15.99 -13.61
N THR A 381 9.40 15.07 -13.55
CA THR A 381 9.39 13.93 -12.61
C THR A 381 9.18 12.63 -13.35
N CYS A 382 9.62 11.51 -12.76
CA CYS A 382 9.37 10.17 -13.31
C CYS A 382 7.89 9.90 -13.59
N ALA A 383 6.96 10.65 -12.99
CA ALA A 383 5.55 10.59 -13.34
C ALA A 383 5.29 10.90 -14.83
N ARG A 384 6.26 11.51 -15.54
CA ARG A 384 6.19 11.78 -16.98
C ARG A 384 5.93 10.55 -17.80
N VAL A 385 6.68 9.48 -17.57
CA VAL A 385 6.50 8.19 -18.26
C VAL A 385 5.49 7.28 -17.55
N CYS A 386 5.16 7.56 -16.30
CA CYS A 386 4.30 6.74 -15.45
C CYS A 386 2.81 7.13 -15.59
N HIS A 387 2.37 8.22 -14.98
CA HIS A 387 0.96 8.61 -14.85
C HIS A 387 0.66 10.04 -15.39
N SER A 388 1.55 10.67 -16.18
CA SER A 388 1.17 11.92 -16.86
C SER A 388 -0.05 11.74 -17.78
N PRO A 389 -0.24 10.58 -18.46
CA PRO A 389 -1.48 10.31 -19.19
C PRO A 389 -2.73 10.33 -18.31
N THR A 390 -2.63 9.88 -17.05
CA THR A 390 -3.72 10.03 -16.06
C THR A 390 -4.03 11.49 -15.78
N GLY A 391 -2.98 12.29 -15.50
CA GLY A 391 -3.13 13.71 -15.23
C GLY A 391 -3.82 14.45 -16.38
N TYR A 392 -3.38 14.19 -17.61
CA TYR A 392 -3.99 14.77 -18.79
C TYR A 392 -5.41 14.26 -19.05
N GLY A 393 -5.58 12.93 -19.10
CA GLY A 393 -6.86 12.31 -19.48
C GLY A 393 -7.99 12.61 -18.51
N LEU A 394 -7.74 12.49 -17.19
CA LEU A 394 -8.72 12.84 -16.16
C LEU A 394 -8.94 14.35 -16.07
N GLY A 395 -7.90 15.16 -16.27
CA GLY A 395 -8.04 16.62 -16.34
C GLY A 395 -8.97 17.07 -17.46
N GLN A 396 -8.89 16.45 -18.65
CA GLN A 396 -9.76 16.74 -19.81
C GLN A 396 -11.20 16.26 -19.62
N THR A 397 -11.44 15.22 -18.82
CA THR A 397 -12.76 14.59 -18.67
C THR A 397 -13.46 14.95 -17.37
N LEU A 398 -12.77 14.81 -16.24
CA LEU A 398 -13.33 14.98 -14.90
C LEU A 398 -12.86 16.25 -14.20
N GLY A 399 -11.95 17.02 -14.82
CA GLY A 399 -11.39 18.24 -14.23
C GLY A 399 -10.43 17.98 -13.07
N THR A 400 -9.94 16.76 -12.88
CA THR A 400 -9.02 16.37 -11.81
C THR A 400 -7.93 15.46 -12.34
N SER A 401 -6.75 15.50 -11.72
CA SER A 401 -5.61 14.65 -12.10
C SER A 401 -5.44 13.43 -11.18
N ALA A 402 -6.41 13.12 -10.36
CA ALA A 402 -6.31 12.10 -9.32
C ALA A 402 -7.45 11.08 -9.39
N GLY A 403 -7.27 9.96 -8.72
CA GLY A 403 -8.33 8.95 -8.54
C GLY A 403 -9.57 9.54 -7.85
N THR A 404 -10.73 9.03 -8.21
CA THR A 404 -12.01 9.60 -7.74
C THR A 404 -12.45 9.03 -6.40
N GLN A 405 -11.88 7.90 -5.94
CA GLN A 405 -12.28 7.20 -4.73
C GLN A 405 -11.09 6.81 -3.84
N THR A 406 -11.40 6.46 -2.59
CA THR A 406 -10.45 5.83 -1.65
C THR A 406 -10.30 4.34 -1.91
N PHE A 407 -9.26 3.71 -1.37
CA PHE A 407 -9.10 2.25 -1.45
C PHE A 407 -10.23 1.49 -0.77
N SER A 408 -10.82 2.08 0.29
CA SER A 408 -11.93 1.44 1.00
C SER A 408 -13.22 1.36 0.18
N SER A 409 -13.38 2.23 -0.77
CA SER A 409 -14.56 2.26 -1.65
C SER A 409 -14.77 0.94 -2.42
N VAL A 410 -13.70 0.17 -2.69
CA VAL A 410 -13.82 -1.15 -3.33
C VAL A 410 -14.72 -2.13 -2.57
N ASP A 411 -14.88 -1.97 -1.27
CA ASP A 411 -15.72 -2.84 -0.44
C ASP A 411 -17.22 -2.73 -0.80
N GLN A 412 -17.62 -1.66 -1.49
CA GLN A 412 -18.99 -1.39 -1.95
C GLN A 412 -19.20 -1.68 -3.45
N ALA A 413 -18.15 -2.10 -4.16
CA ALA A 413 -18.26 -2.40 -5.59
C ALA A 413 -18.98 -3.73 -5.83
N ASP A 414 -19.91 -3.76 -6.79
CA ASP A 414 -20.56 -4.98 -7.27
C ASP A 414 -19.80 -5.58 -8.45
N VAL A 415 -19.20 -4.70 -9.27
CA VAL A 415 -18.30 -5.08 -10.36
C VAL A 415 -16.98 -4.32 -10.23
N ILE A 416 -15.89 -5.04 -10.36
CA ILE A 416 -14.54 -4.48 -10.32
C ILE A 416 -13.88 -4.74 -11.68
N VAL A 417 -13.41 -3.68 -12.34
CA VAL A 417 -12.62 -3.77 -13.57
C VAL A 417 -11.17 -3.46 -13.24
N VAL A 418 -10.25 -4.36 -13.57
CA VAL A 418 -8.81 -4.15 -13.46
C VAL A 418 -8.24 -4.14 -14.89
N ILE A 419 -7.66 -3.01 -15.30
CA ILE A 419 -7.09 -2.87 -16.65
C ILE A 419 -5.62 -2.44 -16.59
N GLY A 420 -4.75 -3.20 -17.28
CA GLY A 420 -3.32 -2.91 -17.37
C GLY A 420 -2.63 -2.78 -16.02
N ALA A 421 -3.04 -3.58 -15.04
CA ALA A 421 -2.53 -3.55 -13.68
C ALA A 421 -2.47 -4.96 -13.09
N ASN A 422 -1.40 -5.24 -12.32
CA ASN A 422 -1.31 -6.43 -11.46
C ASN A 422 -1.21 -5.99 -9.98
N PRO A 423 -2.35 -5.67 -9.34
CA PRO A 423 -2.31 -5.20 -7.96
C PRO A 423 -1.81 -6.25 -6.97
N GLY A 424 -1.86 -7.55 -7.30
CA GLY A 424 -1.29 -8.62 -6.47
C GLY A 424 0.20 -8.42 -6.20
N GLU A 425 0.95 -7.99 -7.19
CA GLU A 425 2.39 -7.72 -7.10
C GLU A 425 2.70 -6.25 -6.78
N ALA A 426 2.02 -5.30 -7.45
CA ALA A 426 2.35 -3.88 -7.36
C ALA A 426 1.74 -3.19 -6.12
N HIS A 427 0.50 -3.56 -5.73
CA HIS A 427 -0.25 -2.96 -4.62
C HIS A 427 -0.85 -4.03 -3.70
N PRO A 428 -0.05 -4.95 -3.10
CA PRO A 428 -0.54 -6.19 -2.48
C PRO A 428 -1.58 -5.97 -1.37
N VAL A 429 -1.45 -4.91 -0.59
CA VAL A 429 -2.40 -4.61 0.50
C VAL A 429 -3.76 -4.20 -0.06
N PHE A 430 -3.80 -3.41 -1.14
CA PHE A 430 -5.04 -3.11 -1.85
C PHE A 430 -5.62 -4.37 -2.52
N ALA A 431 -4.76 -5.19 -3.17
CA ALA A 431 -5.19 -6.44 -3.80
C ALA A 431 -5.85 -7.41 -2.82
N SER A 432 -5.33 -7.51 -1.59
CA SER A 432 -5.95 -8.34 -0.54
C SER A 432 -7.38 -7.88 -0.22
N ARG A 433 -7.62 -6.56 -0.23
CA ARG A 433 -8.94 -5.98 -0.04
C ARG A 433 -9.87 -6.28 -1.22
N LEU A 434 -9.40 -6.08 -2.44
CA LEU A 434 -10.10 -6.42 -3.67
C LEU A 434 -10.48 -7.91 -3.71
N LYS A 435 -9.51 -8.81 -3.46
CA LYS A 435 -9.74 -10.27 -3.39
C LYS A 435 -10.82 -10.62 -2.38
N ARG A 436 -10.82 -9.99 -1.21
CA ARG A 436 -11.86 -10.19 -0.18
C ARG A 436 -13.24 -9.77 -0.69
N ARG A 437 -13.33 -8.62 -1.39
CA ARG A 437 -14.61 -8.17 -1.96
C ARG A 437 -15.12 -9.10 -3.06
N VAL A 438 -14.25 -9.63 -3.91
CA VAL A 438 -14.62 -10.63 -4.93
C VAL A 438 -15.16 -11.91 -4.25
N ARG A 439 -14.48 -12.42 -3.22
CA ARG A 439 -14.99 -13.57 -2.44
C ARG A 439 -16.31 -13.30 -1.74
N ALA A 440 -16.60 -12.05 -1.41
CA ALA A 440 -17.88 -11.62 -0.85
C ALA A 440 -18.99 -11.42 -1.92
N GLY A 441 -18.71 -11.74 -3.20
CA GLY A 441 -19.71 -11.79 -4.27
C GLY A 441 -19.60 -10.70 -5.34
N ALA A 442 -18.61 -9.79 -5.27
CA ALA A 442 -18.38 -8.88 -6.39
C ALA A 442 -17.85 -9.64 -7.62
N ARG A 443 -18.25 -9.21 -8.80
CA ARG A 443 -17.79 -9.76 -10.07
C ARG A 443 -16.51 -9.06 -10.50
N LEU A 444 -15.65 -9.78 -11.23
CA LEU A 444 -14.32 -9.29 -11.62
C LEU A 444 -14.12 -9.37 -13.14
N ILE A 445 -13.78 -8.25 -13.75
CA ILE A 445 -13.34 -8.15 -15.14
C ILE A 445 -11.85 -7.79 -15.15
N VAL A 446 -11.02 -8.58 -15.83
CA VAL A 446 -9.60 -8.27 -16.03
C VAL A 446 -9.35 -8.01 -17.50
N ILE A 447 -8.70 -6.88 -17.80
CA ILE A 447 -8.30 -6.46 -19.16
C ILE A 447 -6.77 -6.35 -19.14
N ASP A 448 -6.09 -7.42 -19.52
CA ASP A 448 -4.63 -7.52 -19.49
C ASP A 448 -4.15 -8.58 -20.50
N PRO A 449 -3.05 -8.36 -21.21
CA PRO A 449 -2.46 -9.37 -22.11
C PRO A 449 -1.97 -10.62 -21.35
N ARG A 450 -1.66 -10.50 -20.07
CA ARG A 450 -1.23 -11.61 -19.20
C ARG A 450 -2.40 -12.18 -18.39
N ALA A 451 -2.38 -13.48 -18.17
CA ALA A 451 -3.20 -14.11 -17.15
C ALA A 451 -2.55 -13.89 -15.77
N ILE A 452 -2.80 -12.73 -15.18
CA ILE A 452 -2.34 -12.38 -13.83
C ILE A 452 -3.10 -13.21 -12.77
N ASP A 453 -2.62 -13.24 -11.52
CA ASP A 453 -3.24 -14.02 -10.43
C ASP A 453 -4.74 -13.75 -10.22
N LEU A 454 -5.21 -12.56 -10.57
CA LEU A 454 -6.63 -12.21 -10.48
C LEU A 454 -7.48 -12.91 -11.55
N VAL A 455 -6.88 -13.37 -12.65
CA VAL A 455 -7.59 -14.09 -13.72
C VAL A 455 -7.97 -15.49 -13.27
N ASP A 456 -7.00 -16.23 -12.75
CA ASP A 456 -7.21 -17.59 -12.27
C ASP A 456 -6.16 -17.94 -11.19
N SER A 457 -6.58 -17.98 -9.95
CA SER A 457 -5.80 -18.47 -8.82
C SER A 457 -6.68 -19.30 -7.90
N PRO A 458 -6.11 -20.11 -6.99
CA PRO A 458 -6.90 -20.94 -6.08
C PRO A 458 -7.95 -20.16 -5.27
N HIS A 459 -7.83 -18.84 -5.21
CA HIS A 459 -8.60 -18.02 -4.26
C HIS A 459 -9.42 -16.91 -4.91
N VAL A 460 -9.14 -16.58 -6.16
CA VAL A 460 -9.84 -15.54 -6.92
C VAL A 460 -9.85 -15.93 -8.40
N ARG A 461 -10.99 -15.77 -9.03
CA ARG A 461 -11.18 -16.00 -10.46
C ARG A 461 -11.94 -14.85 -11.08
N ALA A 462 -11.43 -14.34 -12.20
CA ALA A 462 -12.14 -13.33 -12.98
C ALA A 462 -13.36 -13.95 -13.68
N ASP A 463 -14.48 -13.25 -13.66
CA ASP A 463 -15.67 -13.61 -14.43
C ASP A 463 -15.43 -13.47 -15.92
N VAL A 464 -14.70 -12.40 -16.30
CA VAL A 464 -14.33 -12.14 -17.70
C VAL A 464 -12.87 -11.70 -17.76
N HIS A 465 -12.08 -12.37 -18.60
CA HIS A 465 -10.74 -11.94 -18.98
C HIS A 465 -10.74 -11.51 -20.44
N LEU A 466 -10.46 -10.23 -20.68
CA LEU A 466 -10.24 -9.67 -22.02
C LEU A 466 -8.73 -9.64 -22.25
N GLN A 467 -8.20 -10.72 -22.85
CA GLN A 467 -6.77 -10.89 -23.11
C GLN A 467 -6.40 -10.17 -24.41
N LEU A 468 -6.21 -8.86 -24.33
CA LEU A 468 -5.94 -8.02 -25.48
C LEU A 468 -4.49 -8.12 -25.96
N ARG A 469 -4.25 -7.82 -27.23
CA ARG A 469 -2.88 -7.59 -27.72
C ARG A 469 -2.32 -6.28 -27.15
N PRO A 470 -1.05 -6.24 -26.74
CA PRO A 470 -0.40 -4.99 -26.30
C PRO A 470 -0.61 -3.86 -27.31
N GLY A 471 -0.92 -2.64 -26.83
CA GLY A 471 -1.18 -1.47 -27.67
C GLY A 471 -2.62 -1.30 -28.14
N THR A 472 -3.53 -2.23 -27.84
CA THR A 472 -4.94 -2.18 -28.32
C THR A 472 -5.96 -1.76 -27.25
N ASN A 473 -5.49 -1.14 -26.14
CA ASN A 473 -6.37 -0.69 -25.04
C ASN A 473 -7.50 0.21 -25.53
N VAL A 474 -7.19 1.20 -26.38
CA VAL A 474 -8.18 2.14 -26.91
C VAL A 474 -9.26 1.41 -27.71
N ALA A 475 -8.86 0.46 -28.55
CA ALA A 475 -9.80 -0.33 -29.36
C ALA A 475 -10.74 -1.17 -28.50
N VAL A 476 -10.22 -1.85 -27.45
CA VAL A 476 -11.05 -2.63 -26.52
C VAL A 476 -12.01 -1.72 -25.74
N LEU A 477 -11.54 -0.57 -25.24
CA LEU A 477 -12.38 0.39 -24.52
C LEU A 477 -13.46 1.00 -25.45
N THR A 478 -13.12 1.26 -26.71
CA THR A 478 -14.08 1.74 -27.72
C THR A 478 -15.13 0.66 -28.03
N ALA A 479 -14.72 -0.61 -28.14
CA ALA A 479 -15.65 -1.72 -28.35
C ALA A 479 -16.61 -1.92 -27.14
N LEU A 480 -16.12 -1.75 -25.91
CA LEU A 480 -16.99 -1.74 -24.73
C LEU A 480 -18.01 -0.60 -24.77
N ALA A 481 -17.55 0.61 -25.13
CA ALA A 481 -18.41 1.78 -25.29
C ALA A 481 -19.46 1.60 -26.41
N HIS A 482 -19.07 0.97 -27.52
CA HIS A 482 -19.98 0.63 -28.62
C HIS A 482 -21.15 -0.23 -28.13
N VAL A 483 -20.86 -1.26 -27.35
CA VAL A 483 -21.90 -2.14 -26.79
C VAL A 483 -22.83 -1.36 -25.85
N ILE A 484 -22.25 -0.56 -24.95
CA ILE A 484 -23.03 0.25 -23.98
C ILE A 484 -24.00 1.19 -24.72
N VAL A 485 -23.53 1.84 -25.78
CA VAL A 485 -24.35 2.80 -26.56
C VAL A 485 -25.38 2.10 -27.44
N THR A 486 -25.01 1.03 -28.12
CA THR A 486 -25.88 0.36 -29.09
C THR A 486 -26.88 -0.62 -28.48
N GLU A 487 -26.67 -1.01 -27.21
CA GLU A 487 -27.60 -1.87 -26.50
C GLU A 487 -28.39 -1.08 -25.41
N ASP A 488 -28.46 0.26 -25.56
CA ASP A 488 -29.22 1.17 -24.67
C ASP A 488 -28.89 1.02 -23.16
N LEU A 489 -27.59 0.81 -22.84
CA LEU A 489 -27.08 0.65 -21.47
C LEU A 489 -26.54 1.97 -20.87
N VAL A 490 -26.82 3.11 -21.51
CA VAL A 490 -26.40 4.44 -21.08
C VAL A 490 -27.24 4.89 -19.89
N ASP A 491 -26.61 5.44 -18.85
CA ASP A 491 -27.30 6.18 -17.80
C ASP A 491 -27.64 7.60 -18.31
N GLU A 492 -28.75 7.70 -19.02
CA GLU A 492 -29.20 8.95 -19.64
C GLU A 492 -29.48 10.06 -18.62
N ALA A 493 -29.84 9.71 -17.36
CA ALA A 493 -30.08 10.67 -16.30
C ALA A 493 -28.77 11.32 -15.84
N PHE A 494 -27.75 10.49 -15.59
CA PHE A 494 -26.41 10.99 -15.22
C PHE A 494 -25.79 11.83 -16.35
N VAL A 495 -25.89 11.34 -17.59
CA VAL A 495 -25.36 12.06 -18.75
C VAL A 495 -26.05 13.43 -18.92
N ALA A 496 -27.37 13.47 -18.78
CA ALA A 496 -28.13 14.73 -18.90
C ALA A 496 -27.78 15.77 -17.86
N GLU A 497 -27.43 15.32 -16.64
CA GLU A 497 -27.08 16.18 -15.51
C GLU A 497 -25.61 16.61 -15.52
N ARG A 498 -24.69 15.68 -15.86
CA ARG A 498 -23.24 15.81 -15.55
C ARG A 498 -22.34 15.94 -16.77
N CYS A 499 -22.79 15.58 -17.97
CA CYS A 499 -21.96 15.61 -19.16
C CYS A 499 -22.30 16.79 -20.08
N GLU A 500 -21.29 17.30 -20.78
CA GLU A 500 -21.47 18.31 -21.82
C GLU A 500 -22.18 17.69 -23.03
N ARG A 501 -23.36 18.18 -23.36
CA ARG A 501 -24.25 17.56 -24.36
C ARG A 501 -23.68 17.52 -25.79
N PRO A 502 -23.06 18.58 -26.36
CA PRO A 502 -22.48 18.51 -27.69
C PRO A 502 -21.38 17.44 -27.80
N SER A 503 -20.41 17.48 -26.88
CA SER A 503 -19.32 16.51 -26.84
C SER A 503 -19.80 15.08 -26.65
N PHE A 504 -20.84 14.87 -25.82
CA PHE A 504 -21.42 13.53 -25.64
C PHE A 504 -22.09 13.03 -26.92
N ALA A 505 -22.84 13.90 -27.65
CA ALA A 505 -23.51 13.51 -28.89
C ALA A 505 -22.50 13.10 -29.96
N ASP A 506 -21.42 13.86 -30.12
CA ASP A 506 -20.34 13.53 -31.07
C ASP A 506 -19.65 12.23 -30.70
N TRP A 507 -19.32 12.02 -29.42
CA TRP A 507 -18.73 10.78 -28.93
C TRP A 507 -19.68 9.59 -29.11
N ARG A 508 -20.97 9.72 -28.79
CA ARG A 508 -22.02 8.69 -29.00
C ARG A 508 -22.09 8.28 -30.45
N ASN A 509 -22.14 9.25 -31.35
CA ASN A 509 -22.16 8.99 -32.83
C ASN A 509 -20.88 8.29 -33.29
N PHE A 510 -19.72 8.65 -32.75
CA PHE A 510 -18.46 8.01 -33.09
C PHE A 510 -18.44 6.55 -32.63
N VAL A 511 -18.72 6.26 -31.35
CA VAL A 511 -18.62 4.89 -30.83
C VAL A 511 -19.69 3.97 -31.38
N ALA A 512 -20.85 4.50 -31.79
CA ALA A 512 -21.95 3.72 -32.40
C ALA A 512 -21.65 3.22 -33.83
N ARG A 513 -20.60 3.71 -34.49
CA ARG A 513 -20.25 3.28 -35.85
C ARG A 513 -19.92 1.80 -35.91
N PRO A 514 -20.30 1.08 -36.99
CA PRO A 514 -20.06 -0.35 -37.14
C PRO A 514 -18.60 -0.78 -37.02
N GLU A 515 -17.65 0.07 -37.49
CA GLU A 515 -16.21 -0.18 -37.38
C GLU A 515 -15.67 -0.22 -35.95
N ASN A 516 -16.43 0.29 -34.99
CA ASN A 516 -16.11 0.28 -33.56
C ASN A 516 -16.77 -0.90 -32.81
N SER A 517 -17.51 -1.76 -33.55
CA SER A 517 -18.15 -2.92 -32.92
C SER A 517 -17.12 -3.94 -32.44
N PRO A 518 -17.44 -4.74 -31.42
CA PRO A 518 -16.57 -5.82 -30.97
C PRO A 518 -16.16 -6.77 -32.11
N GLU A 519 -17.06 -7.06 -33.03
CA GLU A 519 -16.84 -7.95 -34.18
C GLU A 519 -15.82 -7.35 -35.18
N ALA A 520 -15.92 -6.04 -35.46
CA ALA A 520 -14.98 -5.36 -36.34
C ALA A 520 -13.58 -5.26 -35.73
N LEU A 521 -13.50 -5.12 -34.41
CA LEU A 521 -12.25 -4.94 -33.69
C LEU A 521 -11.62 -6.25 -33.16
N GLU A 522 -12.29 -7.40 -33.28
CA GLU A 522 -11.83 -8.70 -32.79
C GLU A 522 -10.46 -9.09 -33.37
N THR A 523 -10.27 -8.95 -34.68
CA THR A 523 -8.99 -9.28 -35.32
C THR A 523 -7.85 -8.37 -34.82
N ALA A 524 -8.10 -7.09 -34.62
CA ALA A 524 -7.09 -6.12 -34.16
C ALA A 524 -6.72 -6.33 -32.69
N THR A 525 -7.72 -6.50 -31.83
CA THR A 525 -7.54 -6.64 -30.39
C THR A 525 -7.13 -8.03 -29.95
N GLY A 526 -7.50 -9.07 -30.70
CA GLY A 526 -7.35 -10.47 -30.31
C GLY A 526 -8.38 -10.92 -29.26
N VAL A 527 -9.38 -10.09 -28.95
CA VAL A 527 -10.39 -10.38 -27.94
C VAL A 527 -11.70 -10.80 -28.62
N PRO A 528 -12.23 -12.01 -28.34
CA PRO A 528 -13.49 -12.44 -28.88
C PRO A 528 -14.65 -11.48 -28.61
N ALA A 529 -15.40 -11.11 -29.66
CA ALA A 529 -16.52 -10.15 -29.57
C ALA A 529 -17.53 -10.52 -28.48
N ALA A 530 -17.85 -11.80 -28.32
CA ALA A 530 -18.74 -12.29 -27.27
C ALA A 530 -18.26 -11.96 -25.85
N ARG A 531 -16.93 -11.99 -25.61
CA ARG A 531 -16.35 -11.61 -24.30
C ARG A 531 -16.44 -10.12 -24.06
N VAL A 532 -16.19 -9.29 -25.08
CA VAL A 532 -16.34 -7.84 -24.99
C VAL A 532 -17.78 -7.47 -24.63
N ARG A 533 -18.77 -8.07 -25.32
CA ARG A 533 -20.19 -7.87 -25.02
C ARG A 533 -20.55 -8.29 -23.60
N ALA A 534 -20.06 -9.45 -23.14
CA ALA A 534 -20.30 -9.92 -21.78
C ALA A 534 -19.72 -8.94 -20.73
N ALA A 535 -18.50 -8.44 -20.93
CA ALA A 535 -17.86 -7.48 -20.06
C ALA A 535 -18.60 -6.14 -20.02
N ALA A 536 -18.99 -5.61 -21.18
CA ALA A 536 -19.72 -4.35 -21.29
C ALA A 536 -21.07 -4.40 -20.57
N ARG A 537 -21.85 -5.46 -20.79
CA ARG A 537 -23.14 -5.66 -20.11
C ARG A 537 -22.95 -5.80 -18.60
N LEU A 538 -21.97 -6.62 -18.17
CA LEU A 538 -21.69 -6.81 -16.75
C LEU A 538 -21.31 -5.49 -16.06
N TYR A 539 -20.47 -4.67 -16.71
CA TYR A 539 -20.05 -3.38 -16.18
C TYR A 539 -21.21 -2.37 -16.14
N ALA A 540 -21.95 -2.23 -17.22
CA ALA A 540 -22.96 -1.18 -17.37
C ALA A 540 -24.25 -1.45 -16.58
N THR A 541 -24.58 -2.72 -16.28
CA THR A 541 -25.79 -3.07 -15.50
C THR A 541 -25.54 -3.24 -14.01
N ALA A 542 -24.31 -3.01 -13.55
CA ALA A 542 -23.98 -3.09 -12.13
C ALA A 542 -24.57 -1.90 -11.34
N GLY A 543 -24.98 -2.15 -10.11
CA GLY A 543 -25.36 -1.06 -9.19
C GLY A 543 -24.17 -0.13 -8.89
N ASN A 544 -22.98 -0.73 -8.63
CA ASN A 544 -21.73 -0.02 -8.41
C ASN A 544 -20.60 -0.71 -9.16
N ALA A 545 -20.00 -0.04 -10.14
CA ALA A 545 -18.84 -0.56 -10.88
C ALA A 545 -17.63 0.37 -10.76
N ALA A 546 -16.50 -0.19 -10.31
CA ALA A 546 -15.25 0.55 -10.12
C ALA A 546 -14.18 0.11 -11.11
N ILE A 547 -13.47 1.06 -11.71
CA ILE A 547 -12.34 0.80 -12.60
C ILE A 547 -11.03 1.13 -11.87
N TYR A 548 -10.11 0.16 -11.85
CA TYR A 548 -8.74 0.31 -11.38
C TYR A 548 -7.78 0.05 -12.54
N TYR A 549 -6.87 0.98 -12.80
CA TYR A 549 -5.93 0.84 -13.92
C TYR A 549 -4.50 1.19 -13.52
N GLY A 550 -3.54 0.65 -14.26
CA GLY A 550 -2.12 0.86 -14.00
C GLY A 550 -1.33 1.22 -15.24
N LEU A 551 -0.03 0.95 -15.18
CA LEU A 551 0.94 1.34 -16.19
C LEU A 551 0.72 0.66 -17.55
N GLY A 552 0.08 -0.51 -17.58
CA GLY A 552 -0.33 -1.15 -18.83
C GLY A 552 -1.38 -0.37 -19.63
N VAL A 553 -1.93 0.70 -19.06
CA VAL A 553 -2.78 1.69 -19.75
C VAL A 553 -1.96 2.94 -20.09
N THR A 554 -1.19 3.46 -19.14
CA THR A 554 -0.59 4.80 -19.24
C THR A 554 0.76 4.82 -19.95
N GLU A 555 1.55 3.75 -19.87
CA GLU A 555 2.86 3.66 -20.53
C GLU A 555 2.75 3.18 -21.98
N HIS A 556 1.84 3.78 -22.74
CA HIS A 556 1.64 3.57 -24.15
C HIS A 556 1.59 4.90 -24.91
N ALA A 557 1.90 4.88 -26.19
CA ALA A 557 1.78 6.07 -27.05
C ALA A 557 0.37 6.68 -27.04
N GLN A 558 -0.67 5.84 -26.81
CA GLN A 558 -2.08 6.25 -26.69
C GLN A 558 -2.56 6.29 -25.23
N GLY A 559 -1.67 6.36 -24.26
CA GLY A 559 -2.03 6.30 -22.84
C GLY A 559 -3.06 7.36 -22.43
N SER A 560 -2.90 8.60 -22.86
CA SER A 560 -3.86 9.68 -22.57
C SER A 560 -5.25 9.40 -23.15
N THR A 561 -5.32 8.91 -24.39
CA THR A 561 -6.59 8.52 -25.04
C THR A 561 -7.25 7.34 -24.31
N ALA A 562 -6.45 6.37 -23.86
CA ALA A 562 -6.98 5.23 -23.10
C ALA A 562 -7.57 5.67 -21.75
N VAL A 563 -6.94 6.63 -21.05
CA VAL A 563 -7.49 7.20 -19.79
C VAL A 563 -8.79 7.97 -20.05
N ILE A 564 -8.84 8.78 -21.12
CA ILE A 564 -10.09 9.45 -21.56
C ILE A 564 -11.20 8.42 -21.84
N ALA A 565 -10.89 7.34 -22.55
CA ALA A 565 -11.86 6.28 -22.83
C ALA A 565 -12.36 5.58 -21.56
N ILE A 566 -11.49 5.34 -20.56
CA ILE A 566 -11.87 4.80 -19.24
C ILE A 566 -12.82 5.77 -18.53
N ALA A 567 -12.50 7.06 -18.50
CA ALA A 567 -13.35 8.07 -17.89
C ALA A 567 -14.72 8.17 -18.59
N ASN A 568 -14.74 8.09 -19.91
CA ASN A 568 -15.99 8.08 -20.69
C ASN A 568 -16.87 6.87 -20.34
N LEU A 569 -16.30 5.66 -20.16
CA LEU A 569 -17.05 4.48 -19.71
C LEU A 569 -17.71 4.72 -18.34
N ALA A 570 -16.99 5.33 -17.40
CA ALA A 570 -17.52 5.63 -16.08
C ALA A 570 -18.63 6.69 -16.12
N MET A 571 -18.47 7.75 -16.95
CA MET A 571 -19.48 8.79 -17.13
C MET A 571 -20.76 8.27 -17.79
N VAL A 572 -20.62 7.51 -18.87
CA VAL A 572 -21.79 7.04 -19.64
C VAL A 572 -22.63 6.00 -18.87
N THR A 573 -22.07 5.36 -17.86
CA THR A 573 -22.76 4.40 -17.00
C THR A 573 -23.08 4.94 -15.59
N GLY A 574 -22.87 6.25 -15.36
CA GLY A 574 -23.12 6.88 -14.05
C GLY A 574 -22.27 6.34 -12.91
N ASN A 575 -21.12 5.69 -13.20
CA ASN A 575 -20.24 5.09 -12.19
C ASN A 575 -19.24 6.11 -11.60
N LEU A 576 -19.73 7.25 -11.14
CA LEU A 576 -18.98 8.33 -10.50
C LEU A 576 -19.75 8.93 -9.33
N GLY A 577 -19.05 9.55 -8.38
CA GLY A 577 -19.62 10.40 -7.34
C GLY A 577 -20.21 9.68 -6.12
N ARG A 578 -20.10 8.35 -6.01
CA ARG A 578 -20.54 7.56 -4.85
C ARG A 578 -19.52 6.48 -4.50
N GLU A 579 -19.68 5.84 -3.34
CA GLU A 579 -18.81 4.72 -2.97
C GLU A 579 -19.06 3.48 -3.85
N GLY A 580 -18.03 2.66 -4.03
CA GLY A 580 -18.09 1.45 -4.85
C GLY A 580 -17.93 1.65 -6.35
N VAL A 581 -17.73 2.88 -6.82
CA VAL A 581 -17.59 3.24 -8.24
C VAL A 581 -16.26 3.96 -8.51
N GLY A 582 -16.11 4.56 -9.67
CA GLY A 582 -15.08 5.54 -10.00
C GLY A 582 -13.97 5.07 -10.91
N VAL A 583 -13.09 6.03 -11.21
CA VAL A 583 -11.90 5.87 -12.05
C VAL A 583 -10.68 6.03 -11.15
N ASN A 584 -9.96 4.93 -10.92
CA ASN A 584 -9.00 4.83 -9.83
C ASN A 584 -7.62 4.38 -10.36
N PRO A 585 -6.71 5.31 -10.68
CA PRO A 585 -5.34 4.97 -11.05
C PRO A 585 -4.57 4.35 -9.88
N LEU A 586 -3.99 3.18 -10.09
CA LEU A 586 -3.07 2.52 -9.17
C LEU A 586 -1.66 3.06 -9.40
N ARG A 587 -1.37 4.25 -8.90
CA ARG A 587 -0.05 4.89 -9.03
C ARG A 587 1.03 4.05 -8.35
N GLY A 588 2.16 3.82 -9.03
CA GLY A 588 3.19 2.86 -8.63
C GLY A 588 3.97 3.27 -7.39
N GLN A 589 4.76 4.34 -7.49
CA GLN A 589 5.60 4.80 -6.39
C GLN A 589 4.76 5.42 -5.26
N ASN A 590 5.36 5.49 -4.09
CA ASN A 590 4.73 5.96 -2.84
C ASN A 590 4.24 7.41 -2.89
N ASN A 591 4.87 8.28 -3.69
CA ASN A 591 4.58 9.72 -3.76
C ASN A 591 4.33 10.25 -5.18
N VAL A 592 3.91 9.41 -6.14
CA VAL A 592 3.61 9.88 -7.51
C VAL A 592 2.56 10.98 -7.50
N GLN A 593 1.52 10.83 -6.68
CA GLN A 593 0.50 11.87 -6.53
C GLN A 593 1.10 13.15 -5.97
N GLY A 594 1.91 13.05 -4.91
CA GLY A 594 2.50 14.21 -4.25
C GLY A 594 3.54 14.95 -5.11
N SER A 595 4.36 14.22 -5.87
CA SER A 595 5.29 14.83 -6.81
C SER A 595 4.55 15.70 -7.85
N CYS A 596 3.42 15.21 -8.37
CA CYS A 596 2.55 16.00 -9.25
C CYS A 596 1.91 17.18 -8.49
N ASP A 597 1.38 16.97 -7.27
CA ASP A 597 0.75 18.01 -6.44
C ASP A 597 1.72 19.17 -6.15
N MET A 598 3.01 18.86 -5.98
CA MET A 598 4.08 19.84 -5.69
C MET A 598 4.59 20.61 -6.92
N GLY A 599 4.02 20.38 -8.10
CA GLY A 599 4.36 21.13 -9.31
C GLY A 599 5.66 20.71 -9.96
N SER A 600 6.01 19.43 -9.90
CA SER A 600 7.24 18.89 -10.50
C SER A 600 7.16 18.71 -12.03
N PHE A 601 6.10 19.16 -12.68
CA PHE A 601 5.98 19.18 -14.13
C PHE A 601 6.42 20.54 -14.72
N PRO A 602 7.00 20.57 -15.93
CA PRO A 602 7.53 21.80 -16.50
C PRO A 602 6.48 22.88 -16.80
N HIS A 603 5.22 22.52 -16.88
CA HIS A 603 4.09 23.40 -17.17
C HIS A 603 3.25 23.77 -15.94
N GLU A 604 3.55 23.20 -14.75
CA GLU A 604 2.71 23.34 -13.55
C GLU A 604 3.50 23.85 -12.35
N LEU A 605 2.91 24.75 -11.61
CA LEU A 605 3.27 25.17 -10.26
C LEU A 605 2.50 24.31 -9.24
N PRO A 606 2.86 24.30 -7.94
CA PRO A 606 2.14 23.54 -6.93
C PRO A 606 0.60 23.72 -6.98
N GLY A 607 -0.12 22.62 -6.88
CA GLY A 607 -1.57 22.59 -6.94
C GLY A 607 -2.16 22.55 -8.35
N TYR A 608 -1.43 21.99 -9.32
CA TYR A 608 -1.84 21.86 -10.74
C TYR A 608 -2.14 23.21 -11.43
N ARG A 609 -1.41 24.23 -11.03
CA ARG A 609 -1.62 25.58 -11.56
C ARG A 609 -0.66 25.83 -12.70
N HIS A 610 -1.20 26.18 -13.87
CA HIS A 610 -0.39 26.31 -15.08
C HIS A 610 0.54 27.54 -15.04
N VAL A 611 1.81 27.38 -15.45
CA VAL A 611 2.79 28.48 -15.48
C VAL A 611 2.42 29.61 -16.43
N SER A 612 1.57 29.37 -17.44
CA SER A 612 1.09 30.41 -18.37
C SER A 612 0.02 31.32 -17.75
N ASP A 613 -0.63 30.91 -16.62
CA ASP A 613 -1.61 31.76 -15.95
C ASP A 613 -0.92 32.90 -15.18
N ALA A 614 -1.19 34.12 -15.59
CA ALA A 614 -0.57 35.32 -15.02
C ALA A 614 -0.92 35.54 -13.54
N ALA A 615 -2.16 35.24 -13.13
CA ALA A 615 -2.58 35.41 -11.75
C ALA A 615 -1.87 34.41 -10.82
N THR A 616 -1.74 33.16 -11.25
CA THR A 616 -1.00 32.12 -10.58
C THR A 616 0.47 32.51 -10.44
N ARG A 617 1.15 32.90 -11.54
CA ARG A 617 2.55 33.33 -11.45
C ARG A 617 2.73 34.47 -10.47
N ALA A 618 1.90 35.51 -10.56
CA ALA A 618 2.01 36.67 -9.66
C ALA A 618 1.89 36.28 -8.17
N ALA A 619 1.10 35.26 -7.84
CA ALA A 619 1.01 34.75 -6.48
C ALA A 619 2.32 34.09 -6.02
N PHE A 620 2.91 33.22 -6.85
CA PHE A 620 4.20 32.56 -6.54
C PHE A 620 5.39 33.54 -6.59
N GLU A 621 5.39 34.50 -7.51
CA GLU A 621 6.42 35.58 -7.61
C GLU A 621 6.45 36.38 -6.31
N ARG A 622 5.28 36.79 -5.80
CA ARG A 622 5.19 37.47 -4.49
C ARG A 622 5.69 36.60 -3.34
N ALA A 623 5.34 35.31 -3.34
CA ALA A 623 5.73 34.39 -2.28
C ALA A 623 7.22 34.04 -2.29
N TRP A 624 7.83 33.93 -3.48
CA TRP A 624 9.23 33.55 -3.64
C TRP A 624 10.19 34.73 -3.83
N GLY A 625 9.68 35.92 -4.14
CA GLY A 625 10.47 37.12 -4.35
C GLY A 625 11.27 37.16 -5.67
N VAL A 626 10.87 36.35 -6.66
CA VAL A 626 11.55 36.23 -7.98
C VAL A 626 10.53 36.24 -9.11
N ALA A 627 10.94 36.73 -10.29
CA ALA A 627 10.12 36.63 -11.50
C ALA A 627 10.13 35.20 -12.07
N LEU A 628 9.00 34.73 -12.55
CA LEU A 628 8.82 33.39 -13.12
C LEU A 628 8.51 33.45 -14.62
N LEU A 629 8.96 32.45 -15.37
CA LEU A 629 8.69 32.36 -16.80
C LEU A 629 7.27 31.87 -17.08
N PRO A 630 6.58 32.44 -18.08
CA PRO A 630 5.23 32.02 -18.49
C PRO A 630 5.23 30.77 -19.38
N THR A 631 6.37 30.40 -19.97
CA THR A 631 6.51 29.31 -20.93
C THR A 631 6.85 27.99 -20.21
N PRO A 632 6.21 26.87 -20.54
CA PRO A 632 6.63 25.57 -20.07
C PRO A 632 8.08 25.24 -20.43
N GLY A 633 8.77 24.52 -19.55
CA GLY A 633 10.11 23.99 -19.80
C GLY A 633 10.12 22.68 -20.57
N LEU A 634 11.31 22.09 -20.67
CA LEU A 634 11.53 20.78 -21.29
C LEU A 634 10.96 19.66 -20.40
N ARG A 635 10.37 18.66 -21.06
CA ARG A 635 10.01 17.37 -20.44
C ARG A 635 11.23 16.45 -20.45
N ILE A 636 11.26 15.40 -19.63
CA ILE A 636 12.38 14.45 -19.56
C ILE A 636 12.85 13.98 -20.95
N PRO A 637 11.99 13.44 -21.85
CA PRO A 637 12.45 13.02 -23.17
C PRO A 637 13.07 14.19 -23.98
N ASN A 638 12.49 15.39 -23.87
CA ASN A 638 13.02 16.57 -24.58
C ASN A 638 14.33 17.09 -23.98
N MET A 639 14.58 16.88 -22.66
CA MET A 639 15.88 17.19 -22.06
C MET A 639 16.97 16.29 -22.66
N PHE A 640 16.67 15.00 -22.90
CA PHE A 640 17.62 14.08 -23.55
C PHE A 640 17.86 14.42 -25.02
N ASP A 641 16.80 14.75 -25.76
CA ASP A 641 16.97 15.28 -27.15
C ASP A 641 17.84 16.51 -27.18
N ALA A 642 17.56 17.49 -26.30
CA ALA A 642 18.30 18.74 -26.20
C ALA A 642 19.75 18.56 -25.69
N ALA A 643 20.04 17.49 -24.96
CA ALA A 643 21.41 17.16 -24.58
C ALA A 643 22.24 16.69 -25.79
N LEU A 644 21.64 15.94 -26.69
CA LEU A 644 22.29 15.43 -27.90
C LEU A 644 22.49 16.52 -28.93
N ASP A 645 21.66 17.57 -28.99
CA ASP A 645 21.86 18.73 -29.85
C ASP A 645 22.76 19.82 -29.23
N GLY A 646 23.15 19.65 -27.95
CA GLY A 646 24.05 20.56 -27.23
C GLY A 646 23.38 21.79 -26.62
N SER A 647 22.05 21.84 -26.55
CA SER A 647 21.29 22.95 -25.94
C SER A 647 20.93 22.71 -24.45
N PHE A 648 21.04 21.48 -23.94
CA PHE A 648 20.83 21.14 -22.53
C PHE A 648 22.02 20.34 -21.98
N LEU A 649 22.82 20.94 -21.10
CA LEU A 649 24.14 20.42 -20.73
C LEU A 649 24.37 20.26 -19.22
N GLY A 650 23.37 20.62 -18.39
CA GLY A 650 23.47 20.49 -16.94
C GLY A 650 22.21 19.87 -16.34
N LEU A 651 22.34 18.73 -15.65
CA LEU A 651 21.22 18.00 -15.03
C LEU A 651 21.46 17.82 -13.54
N TYR A 652 20.46 18.15 -12.73
CA TYR A 652 20.32 17.69 -11.35
C TYR A 652 19.27 16.57 -11.28
N CYS A 653 19.68 15.36 -10.90
CA CYS A 653 18.83 14.18 -10.83
C CYS A 653 18.72 13.72 -9.36
N GLN A 654 17.52 13.78 -8.80
CA GLN A 654 17.28 13.41 -7.40
C GLN A 654 16.44 12.12 -7.29
N GLY A 655 17.02 11.08 -6.70
CA GLY A 655 16.32 9.84 -6.33
C GLY A 655 15.78 9.03 -7.52
N GLU A 656 16.31 9.25 -8.71
CA GLU A 656 15.93 8.57 -9.95
C GLU A 656 17.13 7.96 -10.67
N ASP A 657 16.86 6.91 -11.44
CA ASP A 657 17.85 6.23 -12.26
C ASP A 657 17.40 6.16 -13.74
N PRO A 658 17.29 7.32 -14.43
CA PRO A 658 16.81 7.37 -15.81
C PRO A 658 17.65 6.57 -16.78
N ALA A 659 18.94 6.35 -16.53
CA ALA A 659 19.79 5.48 -17.34
C ALA A 659 19.33 4.01 -17.35
N GLN A 660 18.49 3.61 -16.37
CA GLN A 660 17.91 2.28 -16.26
C GLN A 660 16.38 2.27 -16.50
N SER A 661 15.67 3.32 -16.08
CA SER A 661 14.21 3.33 -16.02
C SER A 661 13.53 3.94 -17.25
N ASP A 662 14.18 4.87 -17.94
CA ASP A 662 13.55 5.57 -19.06
C ASP A 662 13.60 4.75 -20.36
N PRO A 663 12.58 4.87 -21.22
CA PRO A 663 12.56 4.16 -22.50
C PRO A 663 13.70 4.60 -23.41
N ASP A 664 14.13 3.70 -24.30
CA ASP A 664 15.30 3.88 -25.16
C ASP A 664 16.60 4.16 -24.38
N THR A 665 17.02 3.19 -23.60
CA THR A 665 18.20 3.26 -22.71
C THR A 665 19.46 3.76 -23.44
N ARG A 666 19.67 3.40 -24.73
CA ARG A 666 20.85 3.85 -25.49
C ARG A 666 20.80 5.36 -25.75
N HIS A 667 19.64 5.89 -26.10
CA HIS A 667 19.42 7.31 -26.30
C HIS A 667 19.66 8.09 -25.00
N VAL A 668 19.08 7.61 -23.89
CA VAL A 668 19.25 8.25 -22.58
C VAL A 668 20.71 8.25 -22.12
N GLN A 669 21.41 7.11 -22.25
CA GLN A 669 22.84 7.01 -21.88
C GLN A 669 23.73 7.92 -22.76
N ALA A 670 23.45 8.00 -24.06
CA ALA A 670 24.17 8.93 -24.97
C ALA A 670 23.93 10.39 -24.58
N ALA A 671 22.69 10.77 -24.24
CA ALA A 671 22.33 12.09 -23.78
C ALA A 671 23.04 12.46 -22.46
N LEU A 672 23.02 11.56 -21.47
CA LEU A 672 23.72 11.78 -20.21
C LEU A 672 25.24 11.92 -20.39
N ALA A 673 25.84 11.14 -21.30
CA ALA A 673 27.26 11.22 -21.61
C ALA A 673 27.64 12.51 -22.35
N ALA A 674 26.72 13.15 -23.06
CA ALA A 674 26.94 14.43 -23.76
C ALA A 674 26.87 15.66 -22.85
N MET A 675 26.30 15.53 -21.64
CA MET A 675 26.16 16.64 -20.70
C MET A 675 27.52 17.05 -20.07
N GLU A 676 27.70 18.35 -19.87
CA GLU A 676 28.91 18.88 -19.23
C GLU A 676 28.91 18.72 -17.70
N CYS A 677 27.76 18.67 -17.07
CA CYS A 677 27.62 18.42 -15.63
C CYS A 677 26.32 17.67 -15.31
N VAL A 678 26.47 16.47 -14.77
CA VAL A 678 25.36 15.70 -14.19
C VAL A 678 25.62 15.55 -12.70
N VAL A 679 24.68 16.02 -11.89
CA VAL A 679 24.65 15.85 -10.43
C VAL A 679 23.58 14.82 -10.09
N VAL A 680 23.97 13.73 -9.44
CA VAL A 680 23.06 12.69 -8.96
C VAL A 680 23.00 12.76 -7.43
N GLN A 681 21.79 12.76 -6.88
CA GLN A 681 21.56 12.60 -5.45
C GLN A 681 20.77 11.32 -5.22
N ASP A 682 21.41 10.32 -4.61
CA ASP A 682 20.78 9.00 -4.35
C ASP A 682 21.45 8.31 -3.16
N LEU A 683 20.92 7.14 -2.79
CA LEU A 683 21.41 6.29 -1.70
C LEU A 683 22.65 5.47 -2.12
N PHE A 684 22.68 5.02 -3.35
CA PHE A 684 23.69 4.12 -3.94
C PHE A 684 24.18 4.65 -5.27
N LEU A 685 25.37 4.25 -5.68
CA LEU A 685 25.83 4.46 -7.05
C LEU A 685 24.99 3.59 -8.00
N ASN A 686 24.01 4.23 -8.62
CA ASN A 686 23.11 3.64 -9.60
C ASN A 686 23.67 3.74 -11.03
N GLU A 687 22.94 3.28 -12.07
CA GLU A 687 23.40 3.33 -13.45
C GLU A 687 23.57 4.78 -13.94
N THR A 688 22.71 5.72 -13.55
CA THR A 688 22.83 7.14 -13.89
C THR A 688 24.09 7.75 -13.28
N ALA A 689 24.52 7.30 -12.10
CA ALA A 689 25.76 7.78 -11.47
C ALA A 689 27.02 7.49 -12.30
N ARG A 690 26.97 6.53 -13.26
CA ARG A 690 28.08 6.29 -14.19
C ARG A 690 28.37 7.49 -15.08
N PHE A 691 27.39 8.32 -15.33
CA PHE A 691 27.45 9.55 -16.14
C PHE A 691 27.54 10.82 -15.29
N ALA A 692 27.48 10.72 -13.97
CA ALA A 692 27.50 11.87 -13.09
C ALA A 692 28.93 12.42 -12.87
N HIS A 693 29.03 13.71 -12.64
CA HIS A 693 30.23 14.43 -12.25
C HIS A 693 30.26 14.73 -10.75
N VAL A 694 29.08 14.84 -10.14
CA VAL A 694 28.88 15.02 -8.70
C VAL A 694 27.90 13.99 -8.20
N PHE A 695 28.22 13.32 -7.10
CA PHE A 695 27.30 12.45 -6.38
C PHE A 695 27.08 13.00 -4.97
N LEU A 696 25.81 13.23 -4.63
CA LEU A 696 25.38 13.71 -3.32
C LEU A 696 24.63 12.58 -2.60
N PRO A 697 25.06 12.16 -1.41
CA PRO A 697 24.35 11.12 -0.67
C PRO A 697 22.94 11.58 -0.27
N GLY A 698 21.94 10.76 -0.53
CA GLY A 698 20.56 10.95 -0.14
C GLY A 698 20.26 10.32 1.21
N SER A 699 19.13 10.69 1.84
CA SER A 699 18.57 10.05 3.03
C SER A 699 17.39 9.14 2.67
N SER A 700 17.31 7.98 3.33
CA SER A 700 16.17 7.07 3.23
C SER A 700 14.94 7.64 3.97
N PHE A 701 13.76 7.02 3.79
CA PHE A 701 12.54 7.43 4.49
C PHE A 701 12.62 7.27 6.02
N LEU A 702 13.56 6.48 6.52
CA LEU A 702 13.80 6.30 7.96
C LEU A 702 14.68 7.40 8.56
N GLU A 703 15.36 8.18 7.73
CA GLU A 703 16.33 9.20 8.13
C GLU A 703 15.80 10.63 8.02
N LYS A 704 14.53 10.81 7.65
CA LYS A 704 13.95 12.13 7.40
C LYS A 704 12.51 12.28 7.87
N ASP A 705 12.13 13.53 8.08
CA ASP A 705 10.75 13.97 8.25
C ASP A 705 10.20 14.50 6.93
N GLY A 706 8.90 14.33 6.72
CA GLY A 706 8.22 14.86 5.55
C GLY A 706 6.84 14.24 5.37
N THR A 707 6.31 14.33 4.15
CA THR A 707 5.00 13.77 3.81
C THR A 707 5.03 13.05 2.46
N PHE A 708 4.18 12.01 2.32
CA PHE A 708 3.85 11.37 1.04
C PHE A 708 2.36 11.51 0.77
N THR A 709 2.00 11.73 -0.50
CA THR A 709 0.60 11.66 -0.95
C THR A 709 0.39 10.38 -1.75
N ASN A 710 -0.44 9.47 -1.23
CA ASN A 710 -0.67 8.16 -1.84
C ASN A 710 -1.66 8.20 -3.03
N ALA A 711 -1.91 7.05 -3.67
CA ALA A 711 -2.77 6.95 -4.85
C ALA A 711 -4.26 7.27 -4.57
N GLU A 712 -4.72 7.22 -3.31
CA GLU A 712 -6.06 7.67 -2.90
C GLU A 712 -6.08 9.14 -2.43
N ARG A 713 -5.05 9.95 -2.73
CA ARG A 713 -4.91 11.39 -2.38
C ARG A 713 -4.79 11.65 -0.88
N ARG A 714 -4.37 10.67 -0.10
CA ARG A 714 -4.13 10.83 1.34
C ARG A 714 -2.71 11.28 1.60
N ILE A 715 -2.55 12.40 2.28
CA ILE A 715 -1.26 12.88 2.77
C ILE A 715 -0.95 12.15 4.07
N SER A 716 0.20 11.48 4.11
CA SER A 716 0.66 10.70 5.25
C SER A 716 2.02 11.18 5.74
N ARG A 717 2.19 11.26 7.06
CA ARG A 717 3.42 11.75 7.68
C ARG A 717 4.51 10.69 7.63
N VAL A 718 5.67 11.07 7.12
CA VAL A 718 6.95 10.37 7.28
C VAL A 718 7.64 10.95 8.51
N ARG A 719 8.09 10.10 9.43
CA ARG A 719 8.82 10.53 10.61
C ARG A 719 10.19 9.88 10.65
N GLN A 720 11.16 10.69 11.00
CA GLN A 720 12.53 10.24 11.22
C GLN A 720 12.59 9.18 12.31
N VAL A 721 13.22 8.06 12.01
CA VAL A 721 13.43 6.92 12.92
C VAL A 721 14.87 6.91 13.42
N MET A 722 15.82 7.32 12.59
CA MET A 722 17.26 7.35 12.87
C MET A 722 17.89 8.63 12.28
N ALA A 723 19.01 9.03 12.80
CA ALA A 723 19.77 10.15 12.20
C ALA A 723 20.26 9.77 10.79
N PRO A 724 20.38 10.73 9.87
CA PRO A 724 21.03 10.50 8.57
C PRO A 724 22.47 10.00 8.76
N LEU A 725 22.86 9.01 7.94
CA LEU A 725 24.19 8.41 7.99
C LEU A 725 25.29 9.39 7.58
#